data_72ab1e627e14878278d60f83eb33ef20
#
_entry.id   72ab1e627e14878278d60f83eb33ef20
#
_cell.length_a   1.000
_cell.length_b   1.000
_cell.length_c   1.000
_cell.angle_alpha   90.00
_cell.angle_beta   90.00
_cell.angle_gamma   90.00
#
_symmetry.space_group_name_H-M   'P 1'
#
loop_
_entity.id
_entity.type
_entity.pdbx_description
1 polymer ?
#
loop_
_entity_poly.entity_id
_entity_poly.type
_entity_poly.pdbx_seq_one_letter_code
_entity_poly.pdbx_strand_id
1 'polypeptide(L)'
;MISVEGLKVEFGVKPLFNDVSFVINDRDRIALVGKNGAGKSTMLKILCGLQKPTSGVVAIPNETTIGYLPQVMKLQDDTTVKQETRKAFAHNTEMKARLDKMQQEMADRTDYESESYAQLVEKFTQEHDRYMMMGGENYEAEIERTLSGLGFTREDFDRPTREFSGGWRMRIELAKILLQKPDVLLLDEPTNHLDIESIQWLEQFLAQSAKAVVLVSHDRAFINNVTNRTLEITCGRVEDYKVKYDEYVVLRAERREQQLRAYENQQKEIADIKDFIERFRYKPTKAVQVQSRIKQLEKIVPIEVDEVDTKQMHLKFPPCLRSGDYPVICDEVRKDYGDHTVFDHVNLTIKRGEKVAFVGKNGEGKSTLVKCIMGEIPFTGTLKIGHNVQIGYFAQNQAQLLDEKLTIFQTIDNVATGEMRLKVNDLLGAFMFGGETSEKYVKVLSGGERSRLAMIKLLLEPVNLLILDEPTNHLDMQSKDVLKEAIKAFDGTAIIVSHDREFLDGLVDKVYEFAGGKVREHLGGIYDYLRAHNAESISQALANQSGMASAGSPSGSTSSSSSSSTSFSSSSSSSSSSEASSGKLSYAEHKEQQKKIRKAEKAVKECETKIEKLETRKAEIDALLMKPENATNMELVTEYTELMKRLDEENENWMMLSEELEEIKNS
;
A
#
# COMPACT_ATOMS: atom_id res chain seq x y z
N MET A 1 23.83 -0.25 -3.01
CA MET A 1 23.31 -0.21 -1.63
C MET A 1 23.05 1.24 -1.22
N ILE A 2 21.80 1.61 -0.84
CA ILE A 2 21.45 2.96 -0.38
C ILE A 2 21.19 2.90 1.11
N SER A 3 21.82 3.78 1.92
CA SER A 3 21.60 3.91 3.36
C SER A 3 20.86 5.21 3.67
N VAL A 4 19.83 5.10 4.51
CA VAL A 4 19.07 6.22 5.07
C VAL A 4 19.30 6.23 6.56
N GLU A 5 19.78 7.35 7.12
CA GLU A 5 20.16 7.45 8.54
C GLU A 5 19.58 8.71 9.17
N GLY A 6 18.82 8.54 10.25
CA GLY A 6 18.25 9.63 11.04
C GLY A 6 17.37 10.60 10.27
N LEU A 7 16.63 10.10 9.25
CA LEU A 7 15.85 10.95 8.37
C LEU A 7 14.70 11.62 9.10
N LYS A 8 14.65 12.96 9.04
CA LYS A 8 13.57 13.77 9.58
C LYS A 8 13.04 14.71 8.52
N VAL A 9 11.71 14.79 8.41
CA VAL A 9 11.02 15.67 7.46
C VAL A 9 9.85 16.34 8.16
N GLU A 10 9.80 17.65 8.11
CA GLU A 10 8.75 18.46 8.73
C GLU A 10 8.03 19.31 7.69
N PHE A 11 6.70 19.27 7.71
CA PHE A 11 5.83 20.16 6.97
C PHE A 11 4.97 20.93 7.98
N GLY A 12 5.39 22.16 8.32
CA GLY A 12 4.72 22.98 9.35
C GLY A 12 4.98 22.46 10.76
N VAL A 13 3.92 22.29 11.57
CA VAL A 13 4.02 21.98 13.01
C VAL A 13 4.22 20.49 13.30
N LYS A 14 3.78 19.61 12.41
CA LYS A 14 3.88 18.15 12.64
C LYS A 14 4.98 17.54 11.78
N PRO A 15 5.89 16.73 12.36
CA PRO A 15 6.87 15.98 11.58
C PRO A 15 6.16 14.88 10.78
N LEU A 16 6.52 14.78 9.50
CA LEU A 16 6.09 13.67 8.64
C LEU A 16 6.91 12.41 8.92
N PHE A 17 8.22 12.58 9.09
CA PHE A 17 9.16 11.54 9.49
C PHE A 17 9.97 11.99 10.69
N ASN A 18 10.25 11.07 11.61
CA ASN A 18 11.03 11.32 12.79
C ASN A 18 11.99 10.17 13.05
N ASP A 19 13.29 10.43 12.85
CA ASP A 19 14.39 9.47 13.07
C ASP A 19 14.22 8.14 12.30
N VAL A 20 14.05 8.24 10.98
CA VAL A 20 13.87 7.09 10.10
C VAL A 20 15.23 6.60 9.59
N SER A 21 15.52 5.31 9.82
CA SER A 21 16.75 4.68 9.35
C SER A 21 16.46 3.31 8.74
N PHE A 22 16.96 3.07 7.53
CA PHE A 22 16.88 1.77 6.84
C PHE A 22 17.90 1.69 5.70
N VAL A 23 18.10 0.48 5.19
CA VAL A 23 19.06 0.23 4.12
C VAL A 23 18.36 -0.52 2.98
N ILE A 24 18.65 -0.13 1.73
CA ILE A 24 18.23 -0.82 0.52
C ILE A 24 19.46 -1.54 -0.04
N ASN A 25 19.42 -2.87 -0.09
CA ASN A 25 20.47 -3.68 -0.66
C ASN A 25 20.24 -3.95 -2.14
N ASP A 26 21.28 -4.43 -2.82
CA ASP A 26 21.17 -4.93 -4.19
C ASP A 26 20.21 -6.15 -4.21
N ARG A 27 19.26 -6.15 -5.16
CA ARG A 27 18.20 -7.15 -5.30
C ARG A 27 17.10 -7.14 -4.22
N ASP A 28 17.07 -6.15 -3.32
CA ASP A 28 15.93 -5.96 -2.43
C ASP A 28 14.70 -5.54 -3.25
N ARG A 29 13.57 -6.19 -3.00
CA ARG A 29 12.27 -5.84 -3.58
C ARG A 29 11.35 -5.44 -2.44
N ILE A 30 11.24 -4.14 -2.25
CA ILE A 30 10.63 -3.54 -1.07
C ILE A 30 9.25 -3.02 -1.43
N ALA A 31 8.23 -3.45 -0.67
CA ALA A 31 6.93 -2.78 -0.64
C ALA A 31 6.98 -1.64 0.39
N LEU A 32 6.74 -0.41 -0.04
CA LEU A 32 6.59 0.72 0.86
C LEU A 32 5.10 0.94 1.14
N VAL A 33 4.65 0.58 2.34
CA VAL A 33 3.25 0.59 2.74
C VAL A 33 2.98 1.62 3.84
N GLY A 34 1.73 2.03 3.99
CA GLY A 34 1.30 3.01 4.99
C GLY A 34 0.02 3.71 4.57
N LYS A 35 -0.63 4.40 5.50
CA LYS A 35 -1.85 5.18 5.24
C LYS A 35 -1.64 6.24 4.16
N ASN A 36 -2.73 6.70 3.53
CA ASN A 36 -2.66 7.85 2.64
C ASN A 36 -2.22 9.09 3.44
N GLY A 37 -1.25 9.84 2.88
CA GLY A 37 -0.64 10.97 3.60
C GLY A 37 0.50 10.58 4.56
N ALA A 38 0.82 9.30 4.78
CA ALA A 38 1.95 8.88 5.62
C ALA A 38 3.33 9.27 5.06
N GLY A 39 3.40 9.75 3.81
CA GLY A 39 4.65 10.22 3.21
C GLY A 39 5.31 9.26 2.23
N LYS A 40 4.61 8.21 1.74
CA LYS A 40 5.16 7.24 0.78
C LYS A 40 5.84 7.90 -0.42
N SER A 41 5.12 8.74 -1.17
CA SER A 41 5.66 9.48 -2.32
C SER A 41 6.75 10.48 -1.94
N THR A 42 6.69 11.07 -0.74
CA THR A 42 7.74 11.94 -0.21
C THR A 42 9.03 11.16 0.02
N MET A 43 8.93 9.96 0.58
CA MET A 43 10.09 9.07 0.77
C MET A 43 10.74 8.73 -0.57
N LEU A 44 9.96 8.36 -1.59
CA LEU A 44 10.49 8.09 -2.93
C LEU A 44 11.19 9.32 -3.53
N LYS A 45 10.61 10.53 -3.38
CA LYS A 45 11.24 11.78 -3.84
C LYS A 45 12.54 12.11 -3.12
N ILE A 46 12.65 11.77 -1.84
CA ILE A 46 13.89 11.96 -1.08
C ILE A 46 14.95 10.96 -1.55
N LEU A 47 14.59 9.69 -1.75
CA LEU A 47 15.49 8.65 -2.24
C LEU A 47 16.05 8.95 -3.62
N CYS A 48 15.26 9.58 -4.52
CA CYS A 48 15.74 9.99 -5.83
C CYS A 48 16.39 11.41 -5.87
N GLY A 49 16.53 12.07 -4.70
CA GLY A 49 17.17 13.38 -4.58
C GLY A 49 16.34 14.58 -5.06
N LEU A 50 15.07 14.38 -5.43
CA LEU A 50 14.17 15.47 -5.85
C LEU A 50 13.71 16.35 -4.68
N GLN A 51 13.78 15.82 -3.46
CA GLN A 51 13.41 16.54 -2.24
C GLN A 51 14.49 16.34 -1.18
N LYS A 52 14.92 17.44 -0.55
CA LYS A 52 15.89 17.36 0.56
C LYS A 52 15.16 17.11 1.88
N PRO A 53 15.68 16.25 2.76
CA PRO A 53 15.17 16.10 4.12
C PRO A 53 15.45 17.34 4.98
N THR A 54 14.73 17.50 6.08
CA THR A 54 15.00 18.57 7.07
C THR A 54 16.26 18.26 7.86
N SER A 55 16.49 17.00 8.22
CA SER A 55 17.72 16.49 8.83
C SER A 55 17.91 15.01 8.48
N GLY A 56 19.08 14.45 8.78
CA GLY A 56 19.47 13.10 8.39
C GLY A 56 20.20 13.05 7.05
N VAL A 57 20.69 11.87 6.70
CA VAL A 57 21.53 11.66 5.51
C VAL A 57 20.98 10.49 4.70
N VAL A 58 20.94 10.68 3.39
CA VAL A 58 20.71 9.61 2.41
C VAL A 58 22.03 9.40 1.67
N ALA A 59 22.72 8.30 1.97
CA ALA A 59 23.99 7.95 1.34
C ALA A 59 23.71 7.07 0.10
N ILE A 60 24.01 7.63 -1.06
CA ILE A 60 23.89 6.96 -2.37
C ILE A 60 25.31 6.89 -2.96
N PRO A 61 25.83 5.69 -3.31
CA PRO A 61 27.10 5.58 -4.01
C PRO A 61 27.08 6.33 -5.35
N ASN A 62 28.18 7.00 -5.70
CA ASN A 62 28.26 7.87 -6.88
C ASN A 62 27.95 7.17 -8.22
N GLU A 63 28.13 5.85 -8.29
CA GLU A 63 27.90 5.06 -9.52
C GLU A 63 26.49 4.44 -9.57
N THR A 64 25.65 4.65 -8.54
CA THR A 64 24.32 4.04 -8.47
C THR A 64 23.32 4.84 -9.31
N THR A 65 22.71 4.18 -10.29
CA THR A 65 21.66 4.75 -11.13
C THR A 65 20.29 4.51 -10.50
N ILE A 66 19.48 5.59 -10.42
CA ILE A 66 18.12 5.53 -9.86
C ILE A 66 17.11 5.87 -10.93
N GLY A 67 16.16 4.97 -11.17
CA GLY A 67 14.98 5.20 -11.99
C GLY A 67 13.78 5.54 -11.10
N TYR A 68 13.09 6.64 -11.35
CA TYR A 68 11.91 7.05 -10.59
C TYR A 68 10.70 7.28 -11.50
N LEU A 69 9.60 6.58 -11.21
CA LEU A 69 8.30 6.80 -11.83
C LEU A 69 7.41 7.59 -10.87
N PRO A 70 7.15 8.88 -11.12
CA PRO A 70 6.24 9.68 -10.31
C PRO A 70 4.78 9.44 -10.71
N GLN A 71 3.86 9.73 -9.80
CA GLN A 71 2.42 9.58 -10.02
C GLN A 71 1.85 10.51 -11.13
N VAL A 72 2.48 11.64 -11.41
CA VAL A 72 2.07 12.62 -12.44
C VAL A 72 3.24 12.99 -13.31
N MET A 73 3.06 12.88 -14.61
CA MET A 73 4.11 13.09 -15.62
C MET A 73 3.81 14.24 -16.58
N LYS A 74 4.91 14.83 -17.12
CA LYS A 74 4.87 15.78 -18.24
C LYS A 74 5.73 15.23 -19.38
N LEU A 75 5.09 14.73 -20.44
CA LEU A 75 5.75 14.31 -21.67
C LEU A 75 5.85 15.45 -22.68
N GLN A 76 6.84 15.36 -23.57
CA GLN A 76 6.91 16.22 -24.77
C GLN A 76 5.92 15.69 -25.81
N ASP A 77 5.13 16.59 -26.39
CA ASP A 77 4.00 16.23 -27.28
C ASP A 77 4.38 16.00 -28.75
N ASP A 78 5.63 16.31 -29.15
CA ASP A 78 6.04 16.40 -30.55
C ASP A 78 6.78 15.17 -31.10
N THR A 79 6.92 14.10 -30.29
CA THR A 79 7.67 12.89 -30.67
C THR A 79 6.75 11.69 -30.83
N THR A 80 7.16 10.68 -31.62
CA THR A 80 6.46 9.39 -31.70
C THR A 80 6.76 8.54 -30.48
N VAL A 81 5.89 7.54 -30.18
CA VAL A 81 6.09 6.61 -29.06
C VAL A 81 7.48 5.97 -29.09
N LYS A 82 7.88 5.46 -30.26
CA LYS A 82 9.19 4.80 -30.46
C LYS A 82 10.35 5.77 -30.28
N GLN A 83 10.24 7.00 -30.81
CA GLN A 83 11.26 8.03 -30.63
C GLN A 83 11.41 8.47 -29.17
N GLU A 84 10.29 8.64 -28.47
CA GLU A 84 10.30 9.00 -27.07
C GLU A 84 10.96 7.90 -26.21
N THR A 85 10.63 6.64 -26.51
CA THR A 85 11.20 5.48 -25.80
C THR A 85 12.70 5.31 -26.08
N ARG A 86 13.17 5.62 -27.31
CA ARG A 86 14.59 5.63 -27.67
C ARG A 86 15.43 6.59 -26.81
N LYS A 87 14.84 7.62 -26.23
CA LYS A 87 15.56 8.53 -25.32
C LYS A 87 16.12 7.81 -24.09
N ALA A 88 15.58 6.64 -23.71
CA ALA A 88 16.14 5.78 -22.67
C ALA A 88 17.59 5.35 -22.97
N PHE A 89 17.92 5.22 -24.25
CA PHE A 89 19.23 4.82 -24.77
C PHE A 89 20.07 6.01 -25.32
N ALA A 90 19.79 7.23 -24.86
CA ALA A 90 20.52 8.43 -25.34
C ALA A 90 22.03 8.25 -25.20
N HIS A 91 22.50 7.67 -24.09
CA HIS A 91 23.92 7.37 -23.86
C HIS A 91 24.50 6.39 -24.89
N ASN A 92 23.74 5.31 -25.22
CA ASN A 92 24.15 4.34 -26.24
C ASN A 92 24.18 4.99 -27.63
N THR A 93 23.23 5.87 -27.93
CA THR A 93 23.18 6.60 -29.19
C THR A 93 24.37 7.57 -29.35
N GLU A 94 24.73 8.27 -28.27
CA GLU A 94 25.93 9.13 -28.26
C GLU A 94 27.23 8.31 -28.37
N MET A 95 27.28 7.15 -27.74
CA MET A 95 28.44 6.25 -27.83
C MET A 95 28.57 5.71 -29.24
N LYS A 96 27.47 5.28 -29.89
CA LYS A 96 27.46 4.85 -31.29
C LYS A 96 27.95 5.96 -32.20
N ALA A 97 27.43 7.19 -32.05
CA ALA A 97 27.87 8.35 -32.83
C ALA A 97 29.36 8.66 -32.63
N ARG A 98 29.92 8.42 -31.46
CA ARG A 98 31.38 8.52 -31.21
C ARG A 98 32.15 7.41 -31.91
N LEU A 99 31.67 6.15 -31.81
CA LEU A 99 32.27 5.04 -32.52
C LEU A 99 32.26 5.24 -34.03
N ASP A 100 31.14 5.67 -34.61
CA ASP A 100 31.02 5.98 -36.04
C ASP A 100 32.03 7.06 -36.48
N LYS A 101 32.22 8.11 -35.67
CA LYS A 101 33.23 9.14 -35.91
C LYS A 101 34.66 8.60 -35.84
N MET A 102 34.98 7.77 -34.83
CA MET A 102 36.30 7.15 -34.74
C MET A 102 36.53 6.17 -35.87
N GLN A 103 35.55 5.43 -36.31
CA GLN A 103 35.61 4.53 -37.46
C GLN A 103 35.88 5.34 -38.76
N GLN A 104 35.20 6.46 -38.95
CA GLN A 104 35.43 7.33 -40.09
C GLN A 104 36.80 7.96 -40.05
N GLU A 105 37.27 8.43 -38.88
CA GLU A 105 38.62 8.96 -38.68
C GLU A 105 39.69 7.91 -38.98
N MET A 106 39.48 6.66 -38.58
CA MET A 106 40.36 5.53 -38.90
C MET A 106 40.40 5.23 -40.40
N ALA A 107 39.26 5.38 -41.13
CA ALA A 107 39.17 5.14 -42.56
C ALA A 107 39.82 6.25 -43.38
N ASP A 108 39.80 7.50 -42.93
CA ASP A 108 40.34 8.66 -43.59
C ASP A 108 41.88 8.83 -43.39
N ARG A 109 42.44 8.11 -42.39
CA ARG A 109 43.87 8.17 -42.08
C ARG A 109 44.68 7.18 -42.90
N THR A 110 45.86 7.58 -43.34
CA THR A 110 46.81 6.74 -44.08
C THR A 110 48.10 6.43 -43.28
N ASP A 111 48.24 6.96 -42.07
CA ASP A 111 49.41 6.86 -41.22
C ASP A 111 49.32 5.69 -40.20
N TYR A 112 49.11 4.49 -40.70
CA TYR A 112 48.84 3.28 -39.91
C TYR A 112 49.94 2.87 -38.91
N GLU A 113 51.17 3.33 -39.11
CA GLU A 113 52.33 3.05 -38.24
C GLU A 113 52.51 4.11 -37.13
N SER A 114 51.69 5.13 -37.08
CA SER A 114 51.83 6.21 -36.10
C SER A 114 51.31 5.76 -34.73
N GLU A 115 51.99 6.20 -33.66
CA GLU A 115 51.56 5.93 -32.28
C GLU A 115 50.16 6.52 -32.02
N SER A 116 49.78 7.63 -32.63
CA SER A 116 48.46 8.24 -32.53
C SER A 116 47.37 7.41 -33.21
N TYR A 117 47.67 6.66 -34.27
CA TYR A 117 46.73 5.71 -34.88
C TYR A 117 46.53 4.48 -33.99
N ALA A 118 47.61 3.95 -33.40
CA ALA A 118 47.52 2.83 -32.47
C ALA A 118 46.66 3.19 -31.26
N GLN A 119 46.79 4.39 -30.68
CA GLN A 119 45.96 4.86 -29.57
C GLN A 119 44.49 5.05 -29.99
N LEU A 120 44.20 5.47 -31.20
CA LEU A 120 42.84 5.59 -31.73
C LEU A 120 42.17 4.22 -31.86
N VAL A 121 42.90 3.23 -32.37
CA VAL A 121 42.44 1.83 -32.51
C VAL A 121 42.13 1.21 -31.12
N GLU A 122 43.05 1.42 -30.18
CA GLU A 122 42.85 0.91 -28.79
C GLU A 122 41.61 1.54 -28.15
N LYS A 123 41.45 2.86 -28.27
CA LYS A 123 40.30 3.58 -27.76
C LYS A 123 38.99 3.13 -28.41
N PHE A 124 38.99 2.96 -29.76
CA PHE A 124 37.85 2.42 -30.49
C PHE A 124 37.46 1.03 -29.98
N THR A 125 38.43 0.14 -29.78
CA THR A 125 38.20 -1.20 -29.31
C THR A 125 37.60 -1.19 -27.90
N GLN A 126 38.14 -0.40 -26.96
CA GLN A 126 37.63 -0.26 -25.61
C GLN A 126 36.18 0.30 -25.57
N GLU A 127 35.90 1.35 -26.37
CA GLU A 127 34.55 1.92 -26.44
C GLU A 127 33.59 1.00 -27.20
N HIS A 128 34.02 0.25 -28.19
CA HIS A 128 33.23 -0.72 -28.91
C HIS A 128 32.85 -1.91 -27.99
N ASP A 129 33.79 -2.46 -27.23
CA ASP A 129 33.53 -3.53 -26.27
C ASP A 129 32.55 -3.06 -25.19
N ARG A 130 32.69 -1.83 -24.70
CA ARG A 130 31.76 -1.23 -23.77
C ARG A 130 30.37 -1.06 -24.36
N TYR A 131 30.25 -0.64 -25.62
CA TYR A 131 28.98 -0.53 -26.35
C TYR A 131 28.31 -1.90 -26.51
N MET A 132 29.06 -2.94 -26.86
CA MET A 132 28.55 -4.29 -26.98
C MET A 132 28.07 -4.86 -25.62
N MET A 133 28.82 -4.60 -24.53
CA MET A 133 28.40 -4.98 -23.16
C MET A 133 27.10 -4.28 -22.72
N MET A 134 26.84 -3.09 -23.23
CA MET A 134 25.62 -2.32 -22.94
C MET A 134 24.40 -2.73 -23.81
N GLY A 135 24.52 -3.80 -24.60
CA GLY A 135 23.44 -4.35 -25.42
C GLY A 135 23.55 -4.03 -26.93
N GLY A 136 24.53 -3.24 -27.36
CA GLY A 136 24.83 -3.00 -28.77
C GLY A 136 23.64 -2.51 -29.59
N GLU A 137 23.38 -3.15 -30.73
CA GLU A 137 22.28 -2.80 -31.64
C GLU A 137 20.92 -3.44 -31.28
N ASN A 138 20.86 -4.33 -30.29
CA ASN A 138 19.65 -5.05 -29.93
C ASN A 138 18.60 -4.22 -29.15
N TYR A 139 18.87 -2.93 -28.88
CA TYR A 139 17.95 -2.08 -28.12
C TYR A 139 16.58 -1.87 -28.82
N GLU A 140 16.51 -1.94 -30.13
CA GLU A 140 15.24 -1.84 -30.89
C GLU A 140 14.28 -2.98 -30.54
N ALA A 141 14.80 -4.21 -30.49
CA ALA A 141 14.00 -5.36 -30.09
C ALA A 141 13.55 -5.29 -28.63
N GLU A 142 14.40 -4.76 -27.74
CA GLU A 142 14.02 -4.51 -26.33
C GLU A 142 12.94 -3.45 -26.23
N ILE A 143 13.00 -2.36 -27.00
CA ILE A 143 11.95 -1.33 -27.07
C ILE A 143 10.63 -1.95 -27.51
N GLU A 144 10.64 -2.70 -28.63
CA GLU A 144 9.42 -3.33 -29.16
C GLU A 144 8.82 -4.33 -28.14
N ARG A 145 9.66 -5.15 -27.51
CA ARG A 145 9.22 -6.09 -26.48
C ARG A 145 8.61 -5.40 -25.26
N THR A 146 9.25 -4.33 -24.80
CA THR A 146 8.78 -3.60 -23.62
C THR A 146 7.49 -2.85 -23.91
N LEU A 147 7.39 -2.16 -25.06
CA LEU A 147 6.17 -1.48 -25.47
C LEU A 147 5.01 -2.47 -25.67
N SER A 148 5.26 -3.60 -26.35
CA SER A 148 4.24 -4.65 -26.54
C SER A 148 3.77 -5.23 -25.20
N GLY A 149 4.69 -5.45 -24.25
CA GLY A 149 4.37 -5.92 -22.91
C GLY A 149 3.51 -4.91 -22.11
N LEU A 150 3.66 -3.62 -22.38
CA LEU A 150 2.84 -2.56 -21.80
C LEU A 150 1.56 -2.27 -22.59
N GLY A 151 1.22 -3.13 -23.58
CA GLY A 151 -0.04 -3.12 -24.30
C GLY A 151 -0.07 -2.30 -25.58
N PHE A 152 1.07 -1.72 -26.04
CA PHE A 152 1.14 -1.01 -27.33
C PHE A 152 1.16 -2.00 -28.50
N THR A 153 0.42 -1.67 -29.56
CA THR A 153 0.47 -2.40 -30.84
C THR A 153 1.61 -1.84 -31.70
N ARG A 154 2.03 -2.59 -32.73
CA ARG A 154 3.05 -2.10 -33.66
C ARG A 154 2.63 -0.82 -34.40
N GLU A 155 1.34 -0.66 -34.63
CA GLU A 155 0.78 0.53 -35.27
C GLU A 155 0.92 1.79 -34.39
N ASP A 156 0.92 1.62 -33.06
CA ASP A 156 1.05 2.73 -32.11
C ASP A 156 2.47 3.27 -32.03
N PHE A 157 3.50 2.53 -32.46
CA PHE A 157 4.91 2.90 -32.31
C PHE A 157 5.28 4.19 -33.02
N ASP A 158 4.69 4.41 -34.20
CA ASP A 158 4.95 5.58 -35.03
C ASP A 158 3.94 6.72 -34.82
N ARG A 159 2.95 6.54 -33.94
CA ARG A 159 1.97 7.55 -33.61
C ARG A 159 2.55 8.63 -32.68
N PRO A 160 2.14 9.90 -32.82
CA PRO A 160 2.57 10.98 -31.95
C PRO A 160 2.06 10.79 -30.51
N THR A 161 2.89 11.08 -29.50
CA THR A 161 2.56 10.94 -28.09
C THR A 161 1.35 11.78 -27.66
N ARG A 162 1.08 12.91 -28.35
CA ARG A 162 -0.08 13.78 -28.09
C ARG A 162 -1.45 13.13 -28.31
N GLU A 163 -1.52 12.09 -29.16
CA GLU A 163 -2.77 11.38 -29.45
C GLU A 163 -3.18 10.43 -28.33
N PHE A 164 -2.27 10.15 -27.41
CA PHE A 164 -2.48 9.22 -26.32
C PHE A 164 -3.01 9.89 -25.05
N SER A 165 -3.90 9.20 -24.35
CA SER A 165 -4.40 9.62 -23.04
C SER A 165 -3.27 9.66 -21.98
N GLY A 166 -3.51 10.34 -20.85
CA GLY A 166 -2.55 10.42 -19.76
C GLY A 166 -2.06 9.06 -19.27
N GLY A 167 -2.93 8.05 -19.21
CA GLY A 167 -2.55 6.69 -18.81
C GLY A 167 -1.59 6.03 -19.82
N TRP A 168 -1.80 6.19 -21.11
CA TRP A 168 -0.90 5.68 -22.13
C TRP A 168 0.45 6.40 -22.12
N ARG A 169 0.45 7.71 -21.89
CA ARG A 169 1.69 8.48 -21.71
C ARG A 169 2.51 8.00 -20.52
N MET A 170 1.83 7.62 -19.42
CA MET A 170 2.48 7.03 -18.26
C MET A 170 3.16 5.70 -18.59
N ARG A 171 2.53 4.86 -19.45
CA ARG A 171 3.15 3.61 -19.93
C ARG A 171 4.41 3.85 -20.74
N ILE A 172 4.45 4.91 -21.57
CA ILE A 172 5.67 5.30 -22.32
C ILE A 172 6.82 5.64 -21.37
N GLU A 173 6.55 6.43 -20.32
CA GLU A 173 7.57 6.78 -19.33
C GLU A 173 8.01 5.56 -18.51
N LEU A 174 7.07 4.70 -18.15
CA LEU A 174 7.40 3.43 -17.50
C LEU A 174 8.34 2.61 -18.41
N ALA A 175 8.03 2.49 -19.71
CA ALA A 175 8.90 1.81 -20.67
C ALA A 175 10.31 2.40 -20.68
N LYS A 176 10.44 3.74 -20.73
CA LYS A 176 11.74 4.44 -20.70
C LYS A 176 12.55 4.09 -19.47
N ILE A 177 11.92 4.14 -18.28
CA ILE A 177 12.60 3.85 -17.02
C ILE A 177 13.02 2.38 -16.94
N LEU A 178 12.17 1.45 -17.39
CA LEU A 178 12.48 0.03 -17.40
C LEU A 178 13.65 -0.31 -18.33
N LEU A 179 13.70 0.33 -19.52
CA LEU A 179 14.75 0.15 -20.51
C LEU A 179 16.09 0.72 -20.08
N GLN A 180 16.12 1.73 -19.22
CA GLN A 180 17.36 2.26 -18.62
C GLN A 180 18.05 1.24 -17.69
N LYS A 181 17.34 0.20 -17.24
CA LYS A 181 17.83 -0.85 -16.33
C LYS A 181 18.59 -0.28 -15.12
N PRO A 182 17.99 0.65 -14.36
CA PRO A 182 18.68 1.30 -13.24
C PRO A 182 19.01 0.30 -12.14
N ASP A 183 19.99 0.64 -11.29
CA ASP A 183 20.37 -0.17 -10.13
C ASP A 183 19.26 -0.20 -9.07
N VAL A 184 18.57 0.91 -8.90
CA VAL A 184 17.41 1.04 -8.00
C VAL A 184 16.24 1.63 -8.75
N LEU A 185 15.12 0.92 -8.74
CA LEU A 185 13.88 1.32 -9.38
C LEU A 185 12.86 1.74 -8.32
N LEU A 186 12.43 3.00 -8.37
CA LEU A 186 11.43 3.57 -7.46
C LEU A 186 10.12 3.77 -8.24
N LEU A 187 9.08 3.04 -7.85
CA LEU A 187 7.78 3.06 -8.54
C LEU A 187 6.67 3.55 -7.61
N ASP A 188 6.00 4.62 -8.01
CA ASP A 188 4.85 5.19 -7.29
C ASP A 188 3.56 4.89 -8.06
N GLU A 189 2.78 3.91 -7.59
CA GLU A 189 1.53 3.42 -8.19
C GLU A 189 1.64 3.02 -9.68
N PRO A 190 2.57 2.12 -10.05
CA PRO A 190 2.79 1.77 -11.47
C PRO A 190 1.63 0.99 -12.09
N THR A 191 0.77 0.38 -11.28
CA THR A 191 -0.39 -0.42 -11.74
C THR A 191 -1.57 0.46 -12.17
N ASN A 192 -1.59 1.73 -11.77
CA ASN A 192 -2.63 2.65 -12.21
C ASN A 192 -2.60 2.78 -13.74
N HIS A 193 -3.76 2.67 -14.36
CA HIS A 193 -3.94 2.75 -15.82
C HIS A 193 -3.36 1.58 -16.65
N LEU A 194 -2.84 0.52 -16.01
CA LEU A 194 -2.47 -0.72 -16.70
C LEU A 194 -3.66 -1.68 -16.75
N ASP A 195 -3.79 -2.42 -17.85
CA ASP A 195 -4.70 -3.55 -17.92
C ASP A 195 -4.08 -4.81 -17.29
N ILE A 196 -4.90 -5.82 -17.06
CA ILE A 196 -4.50 -7.04 -16.35
C ILE A 196 -3.30 -7.73 -17.01
N GLU A 197 -3.25 -7.77 -18.35
CA GLU A 197 -2.15 -8.39 -19.09
C GLU A 197 -0.84 -7.60 -18.91
N SER A 198 -0.90 -6.27 -19.01
CA SER A 198 0.25 -5.40 -18.78
C SER A 198 0.76 -5.46 -17.33
N ILE A 199 -0.15 -5.60 -16.35
CA ILE A 199 0.22 -5.81 -14.94
C ILE A 199 0.97 -7.14 -14.78
N GLN A 200 0.48 -8.23 -15.35
CA GLN A 200 1.14 -9.54 -15.30
C GLN A 200 2.51 -9.52 -15.98
N TRP A 201 2.62 -8.85 -17.11
CA TRP A 201 3.90 -8.67 -17.79
C TRP A 201 4.90 -7.87 -16.92
N LEU A 202 4.44 -6.78 -16.30
CA LEU A 202 5.26 -5.97 -15.40
C LEU A 202 5.72 -6.75 -14.17
N GLU A 203 4.83 -7.57 -13.57
CA GLU A 203 5.19 -8.49 -12.47
C GLU A 203 6.36 -9.40 -12.87
N GLN A 204 6.25 -10.05 -14.02
CA GLN A 204 7.30 -10.95 -14.53
C GLN A 204 8.59 -10.20 -14.83
N PHE A 205 8.49 -9.03 -15.45
CA PHE A 205 9.64 -8.20 -15.76
C PHE A 205 10.39 -7.77 -14.48
N LEU A 206 9.69 -7.24 -13.48
CA LEU A 206 10.28 -6.82 -12.20
C LEU A 206 10.85 -8.01 -11.42
N ALA A 207 10.20 -9.17 -11.50
CA ALA A 207 10.68 -10.39 -10.85
C ALA A 207 11.97 -10.92 -11.46
N GLN A 208 12.22 -10.72 -12.76
CA GLN A 208 13.36 -11.30 -13.48
C GLN A 208 14.51 -10.29 -13.71
N SER A 209 14.19 -9.06 -14.04
CA SER A 209 15.14 -8.11 -14.64
C SER A 209 15.59 -6.99 -13.71
N ALA A 210 14.84 -6.67 -12.67
CA ALA A 210 15.16 -5.55 -11.79
C ALA A 210 16.22 -5.93 -10.74
N LYS A 211 17.18 -5.03 -10.51
CA LYS A 211 18.21 -5.20 -9.45
C LYS A 211 17.57 -4.94 -8.08
N ALA A 212 17.32 -3.70 -7.71
CA ALA A 212 16.56 -3.35 -6.50
C ALA A 212 15.29 -2.59 -6.89
N VAL A 213 14.18 -2.85 -6.20
CA VAL A 213 12.88 -2.20 -6.45
C VAL A 213 12.31 -1.69 -5.13
N VAL A 214 11.87 -0.43 -5.12
CA VAL A 214 11.00 0.11 -4.06
C VAL A 214 9.68 0.47 -4.70
N LEU A 215 8.62 -0.20 -4.25
CA LEU A 215 7.31 -0.17 -4.85
C LEU A 215 6.27 0.41 -3.87
N VAL A 216 5.53 1.41 -4.31
CA VAL A 216 4.28 1.84 -3.70
C VAL A 216 3.15 1.39 -4.60
N SER A 217 2.23 0.58 -4.12
CA SER A 217 1.03 0.19 -4.86
C SER A 217 -0.12 -0.12 -3.90
N HIS A 218 -1.34 -0.02 -4.41
CA HIS A 218 -2.58 -0.43 -3.75
C HIS A 218 -3.15 -1.73 -4.33
N ASP A 219 -2.39 -2.44 -5.17
CA ASP A 219 -2.69 -3.79 -5.66
C ASP A 219 -1.89 -4.81 -4.83
N ARG A 220 -2.58 -5.54 -3.93
CA ARG A 220 -1.96 -6.52 -3.02
C ARG A 220 -1.34 -7.69 -3.78
N ALA A 221 -2.03 -8.19 -4.81
CA ALA A 221 -1.53 -9.30 -5.62
C ALA A 221 -0.21 -8.92 -6.31
N PHE A 222 -0.15 -7.70 -6.88
CA PHE A 222 1.06 -7.15 -7.49
C PHE A 222 2.21 -7.02 -6.48
N ILE A 223 1.93 -6.42 -5.31
CA ILE A 223 2.93 -6.29 -4.25
C ILE A 223 3.47 -7.68 -3.84
N ASN A 224 2.58 -8.62 -3.56
CA ASN A 224 2.95 -9.94 -3.05
C ASN A 224 3.75 -10.77 -4.07
N ASN A 225 3.48 -10.59 -5.38
CA ASN A 225 4.20 -11.26 -6.45
C ASN A 225 5.58 -10.67 -6.72
N VAL A 226 5.74 -9.35 -6.54
CA VAL A 226 6.98 -8.64 -6.87
C VAL A 226 7.91 -8.52 -5.68
N THR A 227 7.38 -8.29 -4.46
CA THR A 227 8.20 -7.91 -3.30
C THR A 227 8.52 -9.09 -2.37
N ASN A 228 9.64 -8.96 -1.65
CA ASN A 228 10.09 -9.93 -0.65
C ASN A 228 10.34 -9.29 0.72
N ARG A 229 10.18 -7.97 0.84
CA ARG A 229 10.41 -7.19 2.04
C ARG A 229 9.39 -6.06 2.09
N THR A 230 8.90 -5.74 3.28
CA THR A 230 7.87 -4.69 3.47
C THR A 230 8.38 -3.65 4.46
N LEU A 231 8.38 -2.38 4.05
CA LEU A 231 8.63 -1.23 4.92
C LEU A 231 7.31 -0.52 5.19
N GLU A 232 6.90 -0.48 6.46
CA GLU A 232 5.69 0.21 6.88
C GLU A 232 6.02 1.60 7.43
N ILE A 233 5.35 2.62 6.90
CA ILE A 233 5.39 3.98 7.46
C ILE A 233 4.19 4.16 8.39
N THR A 234 4.46 4.28 9.69
CA THR A 234 3.44 4.46 10.74
C THR A 234 3.94 5.46 11.77
N CYS A 235 3.09 6.46 12.14
CA CYS A 235 3.40 7.50 13.13
C CYS A 235 4.75 8.21 12.91
N GLY A 236 5.11 8.45 11.64
CA GLY A 236 6.37 9.11 11.27
C GLY A 236 7.62 8.25 11.43
N ARG A 237 7.48 6.96 11.71
CA ARG A 237 8.57 5.96 11.80
C ARG A 237 8.45 4.95 10.66
N VAL A 238 9.54 4.26 10.39
CA VAL A 238 9.57 3.16 9.43
C VAL A 238 9.87 1.87 10.17
N GLU A 239 8.99 0.89 9.98
CA GLU A 239 9.13 -0.46 10.49
C GLU A 239 9.51 -1.40 9.35
N ASP A 240 10.53 -2.22 9.56
CA ASP A 240 11.11 -3.11 8.55
C ASP A 240 10.70 -4.56 8.80
N TYR A 241 9.94 -5.12 7.87
CA TYR A 241 9.51 -6.52 7.87
C TYR A 241 10.20 -7.26 6.72
N LYS A 242 11.10 -8.18 7.03
CA LYS A 242 11.81 -9.00 6.02
C LYS A 242 10.97 -10.18 5.53
N VAL A 243 9.72 -9.89 5.20
CA VAL A 243 8.71 -10.87 4.75
C VAL A 243 7.88 -10.28 3.62
N LYS A 244 7.18 -11.16 2.91
CA LYS A 244 6.20 -10.76 1.89
C LYS A 244 4.99 -10.05 2.50
N TYR A 245 4.22 -9.39 1.64
CA TYR A 245 3.10 -8.57 2.07
C TYR A 245 2.02 -9.36 2.86
N ASP A 246 1.67 -10.58 2.43
CA ASP A 246 0.64 -11.38 3.13
C ASP A 246 1.09 -11.76 4.55
N GLU A 247 2.34 -12.17 4.70
CA GLU A 247 2.94 -12.48 6.01
C GLU A 247 3.04 -11.22 6.87
N TYR A 248 3.40 -10.09 6.28
CA TYR A 248 3.44 -8.79 6.95
C TYR A 248 2.07 -8.42 7.55
N VAL A 249 0.96 -8.63 6.82
CA VAL A 249 -0.39 -8.31 7.31
C VAL A 249 -0.68 -9.08 8.62
N VAL A 250 -0.28 -10.35 8.70
CA VAL A 250 -0.45 -11.18 9.91
C VAL A 250 0.43 -10.65 11.05
N LEU A 251 1.73 -10.46 10.79
CA LEU A 251 2.68 -9.96 11.80
C LEU A 251 2.30 -8.56 12.31
N ARG A 252 1.81 -7.71 11.42
CA ARG A 252 1.30 -6.39 11.79
C ARG A 252 0.11 -6.48 12.75
N ALA A 253 -0.83 -7.39 12.49
CA ALA A 253 -1.99 -7.58 13.33
C ALA A 253 -1.58 -8.04 14.75
N GLU A 254 -0.66 -9.01 14.84
CA GLU A 254 -0.12 -9.50 16.12
C GLU A 254 0.63 -8.41 16.89
N ARG A 255 1.52 -7.67 16.22
CA ARG A 255 2.28 -6.58 16.83
C ARG A 255 1.36 -5.47 17.34
N ARG A 256 0.34 -5.15 16.57
CA ARG A 256 -0.65 -4.15 16.97
C ARG A 256 -1.44 -4.58 18.21
N GLU A 257 -1.84 -5.84 18.30
CA GLU A 257 -2.50 -6.35 19.50
C GLU A 257 -1.60 -6.23 20.74
N GLN A 258 -0.29 -6.52 20.56
CA GLN A 258 0.68 -6.32 21.64
C GLN A 258 0.83 -4.84 22.01
N GLN A 259 0.89 -3.93 21.03
CA GLN A 259 0.96 -2.48 21.29
C GLN A 259 -0.31 -1.96 22.00
N LEU A 260 -1.49 -2.42 21.61
CA LEU A 260 -2.75 -2.06 22.27
C LEU A 260 -2.77 -2.51 23.72
N ARG A 261 -2.37 -3.76 24.00
CA ARG A 261 -2.26 -4.26 25.37
C ARG A 261 -1.25 -3.47 26.20
N ALA A 262 -0.10 -3.12 25.61
CA ALA A 262 0.91 -2.29 26.25
C ALA A 262 0.37 -0.88 26.56
N TYR A 263 -0.33 -0.26 25.60
CA TYR A 263 -0.98 1.03 25.78
C TYR A 263 -2.04 1.01 26.89
N GLU A 264 -2.93 0.01 26.89
CA GLU A 264 -3.96 -0.15 27.93
C GLU A 264 -3.33 -0.30 29.32
N ASN A 265 -2.26 -1.08 29.44
CA ASN A 265 -1.52 -1.25 30.68
C ASN A 265 -0.87 0.07 31.13
N GLN A 266 -0.23 0.79 30.20
CA GLN A 266 0.35 2.11 30.50
C GLN A 266 -0.72 3.13 30.92
N GLN A 267 -1.88 3.15 30.25
CA GLN A 267 -2.98 4.04 30.63
C GLN A 267 -3.52 3.74 32.04
N LYS A 268 -3.60 2.45 32.40
CA LYS A 268 -3.98 2.05 33.78
C LYS A 268 -2.95 2.54 34.79
N GLU A 269 -1.65 2.35 34.52
CA GLU A 269 -0.57 2.83 35.37
C GLU A 269 -0.61 4.36 35.53
N ILE A 270 -0.79 5.08 34.42
CA ILE A 270 -0.95 6.55 34.44
C ILE A 270 -2.18 6.96 35.26
N ALA A 271 -3.31 6.26 35.14
CA ALA A 271 -4.52 6.54 35.90
C ALA A 271 -4.29 6.30 37.40
N ASP A 272 -3.68 5.18 37.78
CA ASP A 272 -3.36 4.85 39.16
C ASP A 272 -2.42 5.89 39.80
N ILE A 273 -1.40 6.35 39.06
CA ILE A 273 -0.49 7.41 39.50
C ILE A 273 -1.23 8.74 39.67
N LYS A 274 -2.08 9.12 38.72
CA LYS A 274 -2.90 10.34 38.81
C LYS A 274 -3.86 10.28 39.99
N ASP A 275 -4.54 9.17 40.19
CA ASP A 275 -5.46 8.99 41.32
C ASP A 275 -4.73 9.08 42.66
N PHE A 276 -3.52 8.52 42.78
CA PHE A 276 -2.70 8.67 43.96
C PHE A 276 -2.31 10.13 44.22
N ILE A 277 -1.84 10.83 43.17
CA ILE A 277 -1.49 12.25 43.28
C ILE A 277 -2.70 13.07 43.71
N GLU A 278 -3.89 12.85 43.15
CA GLU A 278 -5.10 13.60 43.46
C GLU A 278 -5.59 13.37 44.88
N ARG A 279 -5.60 12.12 45.37
CA ARG A 279 -5.99 11.75 46.73
C ARG A 279 -5.08 12.36 47.79
N PHE A 280 -3.78 12.45 47.53
CA PHE A 280 -2.78 12.78 48.53
C PHE A 280 -2.13 14.18 48.34
N ARG A 281 -2.51 14.90 47.29
CA ARG A 281 -1.94 16.21 46.92
C ARG A 281 -1.94 17.24 48.07
N TYR A 282 -2.94 17.20 48.92
CA TYR A 282 -3.13 18.16 50.00
C TYR A 282 -2.69 17.66 51.39
N LYS A 283 -2.12 16.42 51.45
CA LYS A 283 -1.65 15.87 52.73
C LYS A 283 -0.15 16.17 52.91
N PRO A 284 0.26 17.02 53.89
CA PRO A 284 1.67 17.39 54.10
C PRO A 284 2.58 16.21 54.35
N THR A 285 2.08 15.17 55.05
CA THR A 285 2.83 13.95 55.39
C THR A 285 3.19 13.09 54.18
N LYS A 286 2.46 13.24 53.06
CA LYS A 286 2.72 12.51 51.80
C LYS A 286 3.31 13.34 50.67
N ALA A 287 3.75 14.56 51.00
CA ALA A 287 4.29 15.50 49.99
C ALA A 287 5.48 14.90 49.17
N VAL A 288 6.37 14.18 49.85
CA VAL A 288 7.54 13.56 49.23
C VAL A 288 7.12 12.42 48.25
N GLN A 289 6.15 11.59 48.66
CA GLN A 289 5.62 10.52 47.83
C GLN A 289 4.86 11.09 46.61
N VAL A 290 4.08 12.14 46.79
CA VAL A 290 3.38 12.79 45.68
C VAL A 290 4.37 13.40 44.68
N GLN A 291 5.43 14.06 45.15
CA GLN A 291 6.46 14.60 44.25
C GLN A 291 7.20 13.52 43.49
N SER A 292 7.52 12.38 44.12
CA SER A 292 8.11 11.23 43.43
C SER A 292 7.20 10.70 42.33
N ARG A 293 5.89 10.53 42.59
CA ARG A 293 4.91 10.09 41.61
C ARG A 293 4.70 11.11 40.47
N ILE A 294 4.77 12.41 40.73
CA ILE A 294 4.74 13.45 39.68
C ILE A 294 5.96 13.31 38.76
N LYS A 295 7.16 13.15 39.32
CA LYS A 295 8.38 12.93 38.54
C LYS A 295 8.31 11.65 37.72
N GLN A 296 7.71 10.59 38.26
CA GLN A 296 7.47 9.33 37.54
C GLN A 296 6.53 9.57 36.37
N LEU A 297 5.43 10.30 36.56
CA LEU A 297 4.48 10.63 35.50
C LEU A 297 5.13 11.45 34.38
N GLU A 298 6.03 12.39 34.72
CA GLU A 298 6.76 13.22 33.76
C GLU A 298 7.76 12.42 32.91
N LYS A 299 8.31 11.33 33.45
CA LYS A 299 9.25 10.44 32.73
C LYS A 299 8.56 9.44 31.79
N ILE A 300 7.24 9.18 31.98
CA ILE A 300 6.50 8.24 31.14
C ILE A 300 6.34 8.84 29.73
N VAL A 301 6.96 8.18 28.74
CA VAL A 301 6.74 8.48 27.33
C VAL A 301 5.44 7.78 26.88
N PRO A 302 4.41 8.55 26.44
CA PRO A 302 3.17 7.94 25.98
C PRO A 302 3.40 7.00 24.78
N ILE A 303 2.86 5.81 24.84
CA ILE A 303 2.86 4.88 23.70
C ILE A 303 1.87 5.43 22.68
N GLU A 304 2.38 5.81 21.51
CA GLU A 304 1.54 6.19 20.38
C GLU A 304 1.02 4.94 19.70
N VAL A 305 -0.29 4.76 19.73
CA VAL A 305 -0.98 3.69 18.99
C VAL A 305 -1.66 4.31 17.79
N ASP A 306 -1.42 3.74 16.61
CA ASP A 306 -2.10 4.17 15.41
C ASP A 306 -3.61 3.87 15.53
N GLU A 307 -4.42 4.93 15.58
CA GLU A 307 -5.87 4.79 15.56
C GLU A 307 -6.28 4.19 14.20
N VAL A 308 -6.54 2.91 14.18
CA VAL A 308 -7.25 2.29 13.07
C VAL A 308 -8.72 2.27 13.44
N ASP A 309 -9.51 2.93 12.64
CA ASP A 309 -10.96 2.76 12.69
C ASP A 309 -11.29 1.30 12.37
N THR A 310 -11.33 0.45 13.41
CA THR A 310 -11.68 -0.97 13.31
C THR A 310 -13.18 -1.19 13.23
N LYS A 311 -13.97 -0.15 13.19
CA LYS A 311 -15.40 -0.30 12.96
C LYS A 311 -15.62 -0.78 11.54
N GLN A 312 -15.73 -2.11 11.38
CA GLN A 312 -16.27 -2.69 10.16
C GLN A 312 -17.64 -2.07 9.94
N MET A 313 -17.71 -1.13 9.03
CA MET A 313 -18.95 -0.46 8.71
C MET A 313 -19.71 -1.31 7.71
N HIS A 314 -20.80 -1.91 8.14
CA HIS A 314 -21.76 -2.53 7.23
C HIS A 314 -22.58 -1.42 6.57
N LEU A 315 -22.19 -1.03 5.37
CA LEU A 315 -22.95 -0.09 4.56
C LEU A 315 -24.23 -0.79 4.10
N LYS A 316 -25.39 -0.24 4.47
CA LYS A 316 -26.67 -0.68 3.95
C LYS A 316 -27.13 0.29 2.88
N PHE A 317 -27.34 -0.23 1.66
CA PHE A 317 -27.91 0.58 0.59
C PHE A 317 -29.34 1.00 0.94
N PRO A 318 -29.77 2.19 0.49
CA PRO A 318 -31.16 2.61 0.64
C PRO A 318 -32.10 1.63 -0.09
N PRO A 319 -33.29 1.34 0.46
CA PRO A 319 -34.24 0.49 -0.22
C PRO A 319 -34.68 1.09 -1.56
N CYS A 320 -34.61 0.30 -2.61
CA CYS A 320 -35.01 0.69 -3.96
C CYS A 320 -36.14 -0.20 -4.48
N LEU A 321 -36.88 0.28 -5.48
CA LEU A 321 -37.87 -0.51 -6.16
C LEU A 321 -37.25 -1.70 -6.87
N ARG A 322 -37.92 -2.86 -6.82
CA ARG A 322 -37.42 -4.07 -7.49
C ARG A 322 -37.44 -3.89 -9.01
N SER A 323 -36.30 -4.10 -9.66
CA SER A 323 -36.17 -4.09 -11.12
C SER A 323 -36.83 -5.32 -11.76
N GLY A 324 -37.04 -5.26 -13.07
CA GLY A 324 -37.39 -6.44 -13.88
C GLY A 324 -36.31 -7.54 -13.80
N ASP A 325 -36.61 -8.73 -14.33
CA ASP A 325 -35.72 -9.88 -14.26
C ASP A 325 -34.44 -9.75 -15.10
N TYR A 326 -34.47 -8.91 -16.12
CA TYR A 326 -33.37 -8.59 -17.03
C TYR A 326 -33.13 -7.07 -17.05
N PRO A 327 -32.31 -6.53 -16.19
CA PRO A 327 -32.00 -5.10 -16.14
C PRO A 327 -31.37 -4.55 -17.41
N VAL A 328 -30.51 -5.35 -18.08
CA VAL A 328 -29.82 -4.95 -19.31
C VAL A 328 -29.87 -6.10 -20.32
N ILE A 329 -30.33 -5.81 -21.54
CA ILE A 329 -30.33 -6.73 -22.68
C ILE A 329 -29.70 -6.00 -23.87
N CYS A 330 -28.60 -6.53 -24.39
CA CYS A 330 -27.97 -6.08 -25.63
C CYS A 330 -28.13 -7.19 -26.68
N ASP A 331 -28.60 -6.83 -27.85
CA ASP A 331 -28.83 -7.73 -28.99
C ASP A 331 -28.28 -7.06 -30.24
N GLU A 332 -27.23 -7.69 -30.84
CA GLU A 332 -26.55 -7.19 -32.03
C GLU A 332 -26.06 -5.73 -31.89
N VAL A 333 -25.61 -5.34 -30.73
CA VAL A 333 -25.16 -3.95 -30.49
C VAL A 333 -23.79 -3.73 -31.14
N ARG A 334 -23.70 -2.65 -31.93
CA ARG A 334 -22.50 -2.22 -32.64
C ARG A 334 -22.23 -0.74 -32.37
N LYS A 335 -20.93 -0.38 -32.25
CA LYS A 335 -20.50 1.02 -32.12
C LYS A 335 -19.30 1.31 -33.00
N ASP A 336 -19.44 2.34 -33.81
CA ASP A 336 -18.42 2.88 -34.68
C ASP A 336 -18.10 4.33 -34.31
N TYR A 337 -16.84 4.76 -34.42
CA TYR A 337 -16.38 6.13 -34.40
C TYR A 337 -15.68 6.44 -35.73
N GLY A 338 -16.39 7.06 -36.68
CA GLY A 338 -15.91 7.23 -38.04
C GLY A 338 -15.62 5.86 -38.69
N ASP A 339 -14.43 5.64 -39.16
CA ASP A 339 -14.01 4.37 -39.79
C ASP A 339 -13.56 3.30 -38.78
N HIS A 340 -13.48 3.64 -37.48
CA HIS A 340 -13.04 2.72 -36.44
C HIS A 340 -14.22 2.04 -35.75
N THR A 341 -14.36 0.72 -35.94
CA THR A 341 -15.32 -0.11 -35.20
C THR A 341 -14.74 -0.48 -33.84
N VAL A 342 -15.41 -0.07 -32.77
CA VAL A 342 -15.00 -0.37 -31.39
C VAL A 342 -15.43 -1.76 -31.00
N PHE A 343 -16.69 -2.11 -31.25
CA PHE A 343 -17.21 -3.46 -31.07
C PHE A 343 -18.38 -3.71 -32.04
N ASP A 344 -18.54 -4.97 -32.38
CA ASP A 344 -19.56 -5.43 -33.33
C ASP A 344 -20.25 -6.69 -32.82
N HIS A 345 -21.57 -6.81 -33.10
CA HIS A 345 -22.42 -7.95 -32.73
C HIS A 345 -22.35 -8.32 -31.25
N VAL A 346 -22.44 -7.31 -30.34
CA VAL A 346 -22.42 -7.55 -28.91
C VAL A 346 -23.77 -8.08 -28.45
N ASN A 347 -23.76 -9.33 -27.97
CA ASN A 347 -24.91 -10.03 -27.40
C ASN A 347 -24.64 -10.31 -25.92
N LEU A 348 -25.35 -9.64 -25.00
CA LEU A 348 -25.24 -9.92 -23.58
C LEU A 348 -26.56 -9.70 -22.87
N THR A 349 -26.81 -10.50 -21.86
CA THR A 349 -28.00 -10.40 -21.02
C THR A 349 -27.60 -10.51 -19.56
N ILE A 350 -27.91 -9.48 -18.80
CA ILE A 350 -27.61 -9.42 -17.36
C ILE A 350 -28.91 -9.66 -16.60
N LYS A 351 -28.91 -10.64 -15.69
CA LYS A 351 -30.03 -10.96 -14.81
C LYS A 351 -30.00 -10.12 -13.55
N ARG A 352 -31.19 -9.91 -12.97
CA ARG A 352 -31.29 -9.21 -11.69
C ARG A 352 -30.49 -9.92 -10.60
N GLY A 353 -29.75 -9.14 -9.81
CA GLY A 353 -28.92 -9.61 -8.71
C GLY A 353 -27.57 -10.18 -9.13
N GLU A 354 -27.30 -10.31 -10.45
CA GLU A 354 -25.97 -10.69 -10.92
C GLU A 354 -24.97 -9.53 -10.72
N LYS A 355 -23.75 -9.91 -10.33
CA LYS A 355 -22.60 -9.01 -10.27
C LYS A 355 -21.61 -9.43 -11.34
N VAL A 356 -21.45 -8.58 -12.36
CA VAL A 356 -20.66 -8.90 -13.54
C VAL A 356 -19.46 -7.99 -13.69
N ALA A 357 -18.33 -8.53 -14.13
CA ALA A 357 -17.15 -7.75 -14.47
C ALA A 357 -17.01 -7.58 -15.98
N PHE A 358 -16.63 -6.37 -16.42
CA PHE A 358 -16.17 -6.09 -17.78
C PHE A 358 -14.65 -6.00 -17.75
N VAL A 359 -13.96 -6.94 -18.42
CA VAL A 359 -12.50 -7.02 -18.49
C VAL A 359 -12.01 -7.01 -19.94
N GLY A 360 -10.76 -6.70 -20.16
CA GLY A 360 -10.12 -6.63 -21.47
C GLY A 360 -9.10 -5.49 -21.53
N LYS A 361 -8.37 -5.39 -22.63
CA LYS A 361 -7.36 -4.34 -22.82
C LYS A 361 -7.95 -2.94 -22.78
N ASN A 362 -7.11 -1.96 -22.51
CA ASN A 362 -7.52 -0.56 -22.59
C ASN A 362 -7.78 -0.19 -24.06
N GLY A 363 -8.92 0.47 -24.30
CA GLY A 363 -9.35 0.81 -25.66
C GLY A 363 -10.34 -0.17 -26.31
N GLU A 364 -10.56 -1.36 -25.76
CA GLU A 364 -11.47 -2.39 -26.30
C GLU A 364 -12.98 -2.09 -26.12
N GLY A 365 -13.31 -0.87 -25.66
CA GLY A 365 -14.71 -0.43 -25.67
C GLY A 365 -15.51 -0.69 -24.39
N LYS A 366 -14.91 -1.10 -23.27
CA LYS A 366 -15.60 -1.33 -21.99
C LYS A 366 -16.44 -0.13 -21.55
N SER A 367 -15.80 1.02 -21.35
CA SER A 367 -16.50 2.28 -20.98
C SER A 367 -17.41 2.79 -22.08
N THR A 368 -17.14 2.44 -23.33
CA THR A 368 -18.02 2.78 -24.47
C THR A 368 -19.33 2.04 -24.37
N LEU A 369 -19.32 0.73 -24.07
CA LEU A 369 -20.55 -0.05 -23.86
C LEU A 369 -21.33 0.46 -22.65
N VAL A 370 -20.65 0.83 -21.56
CA VAL A 370 -21.29 1.46 -20.39
C VAL A 370 -22.02 2.76 -20.80
N LYS A 371 -21.38 3.63 -21.60
CA LYS A 371 -22.02 4.86 -22.11
C LYS A 371 -23.19 4.57 -23.05
N CYS A 372 -23.15 3.49 -23.83
CA CYS A 372 -24.31 3.03 -24.62
C CYS A 372 -25.45 2.60 -23.70
N ILE A 373 -25.18 1.86 -22.61
CA ILE A 373 -26.17 1.46 -21.60
C ILE A 373 -26.80 2.69 -20.94
N MET A 374 -25.99 3.72 -20.66
CA MET A 374 -26.47 5.00 -20.11
C MET A 374 -27.26 5.84 -21.11
N GLY A 375 -27.21 5.48 -22.40
CA GLY A 375 -27.86 6.27 -23.47
C GLY A 375 -27.14 7.59 -23.81
N GLU A 376 -25.87 7.75 -23.34
CA GLU A 376 -25.07 8.97 -23.59
C GLU A 376 -24.57 9.06 -25.03
N ILE A 377 -24.36 7.92 -25.69
CA ILE A 377 -23.80 7.85 -27.05
C ILE A 377 -24.68 6.99 -27.95
N PRO A 378 -24.81 7.37 -29.26
CA PRO A 378 -25.59 6.60 -30.23
C PRO A 378 -24.87 5.28 -30.57
N PHE A 379 -25.66 4.25 -30.85
CA PHE A 379 -25.22 2.90 -31.25
C PHE A 379 -26.17 2.32 -32.27
N THR A 380 -25.82 1.23 -32.93
CA THR A 380 -26.68 0.42 -33.79
C THR A 380 -26.99 -0.91 -33.08
N GLY A 381 -28.14 -1.52 -33.42
CA GLY A 381 -28.61 -2.73 -32.73
C GLY A 381 -29.73 -2.42 -31.72
N THR A 382 -29.98 -3.38 -30.83
CA THR A 382 -31.04 -3.26 -29.82
C THR A 382 -30.43 -3.32 -28.42
N LEU A 383 -30.60 -2.24 -27.65
CA LEU A 383 -30.26 -2.18 -26.25
C LEU A 383 -31.53 -1.80 -25.46
N LYS A 384 -31.93 -2.69 -24.56
CA LYS A 384 -33.11 -2.50 -23.73
C LYS A 384 -32.75 -2.47 -22.25
N ILE A 385 -33.20 -1.39 -21.60
CA ILE A 385 -33.17 -1.29 -20.14
C ILE A 385 -34.46 -1.87 -19.60
N GLY A 386 -34.38 -2.73 -18.60
CA GLY A 386 -35.49 -3.40 -17.98
C GLY A 386 -36.46 -2.42 -17.29
N HIS A 387 -37.66 -2.93 -16.95
CA HIS A 387 -38.65 -2.14 -16.24
C HIS A 387 -38.20 -1.78 -14.83
N ASN A 388 -38.54 -0.58 -14.37
CA ASN A 388 -38.17 -0.05 -13.04
C ASN A 388 -36.66 -0.05 -12.72
N VAL A 389 -35.78 0.01 -13.73
CA VAL A 389 -34.36 0.10 -13.51
C VAL A 389 -33.99 1.55 -13.17
N GLN A 390 -33.35 1.72 -11.99
CA GLN A 390 -32.75 2.97 -11.56
C GLN A 390 -31.24 2.78 -11.56
N ILE A 391 -30.55 3.49 -12.46
CA ILE A 391 -29.12 3.33 -12.68
C ILE A 391 -28.35 4.30 -11.81
N GLY A 392 -27.42 3.78 -11.03
CA GLY A 392 -26.37 4.54 -10.39
C GLY A 392 -25.05 4.34 -11.16
N TYR A 393 -24.51 5.42 -11.70
CA TYR A 393 -23.29 5.35 -12.50
C TYR A 393 -22.16 6.11 -11.85
N PHE A 394 -21.03 5.42 -11.66
CA PHE A 394 -19.77 6.02 -11.26
C PHE A 394 -18.84 6.08 -12.46
N ALA A 395 -18.72 7.28 -13.04
CA ALA A 395 -17.82 7.54 -14.15
C ALA A 395 -16.43 7.96 -13.64
N GLN A 396 -15.42 7.73 -14.44
CA GLN A 396 -14.03 8.17 -14.18
C GLN A 396 -13.92 9.68 -13.88
N ASN A 397 -14.84 10.52 -14.41
CA ASN A 397 -14.84 11.99 -14.23
C ASN A 397 -15.90 12.50 -13.24
N GLN A 398 -16.57 11.63 -12.49
CA GLN A 398 -17.67 12.02 -11.59
C GLN A 398 -17.23 12.96 -10.45
N ALA A 399 -15.97 12.92 -10.09
CA ALA A 399 -15.36 13.85 -9.14
C ALA A 399 -15.52 15.33 -9.52
N GLN A 400 -15.69 15.63 -10.81
CA GLN A 400 -15.86 17.01 -11.32
C GLN A 400 -17.29 17.53 -11.18
N LEU A 401 -18.27 16.65 -10.93
CA LEU A 401 -19.69 17.01 -10.79
C LEU A 401 -20.08 17.40 -9.37
N LEU A 402 -19.15 17.35 -8.42
CA LEU A 402 -19.38 17.75 -7.04
C LEU A 402 -19.43 19.28 -6.92
N ASP A 403 -20.36 19.78 -6.08
CA ASP A 403 -20.45 21.21 -5.79
C ASP A 403 -19.28 21.66 -4.90
N GLU A 404 -18.40 22.47 -5.46
CA GLU A 404 -17.20 22.97 -4.79
C GLU A 404 -17.49 23.91 -3.61
N LYS A 405 -18.72 24.43 -3.49
CA LYS A 405 -19.12 25.36 -2.43
C LYS A 405 -19.56 24.67 -1.15
N LEU A 406 -19.86 23.39 -1.22
CA LEU A 406 -20.29 22.60 -0.05
C LEU A 406 -19.09 22.04 0.71
N THR A 407 -19.30 21.74 1.99
CA THR A 407 -18.36 20.91 2.75
C THR A 407 -18.56 19.43 2.45
N ILE A 408 -17.59 18.59 2.78
CA ILE A 408 -17.69 17.14 2.66
C ILE A 408 -18.96 16.64 3.38
N PHE A 409 -19.13 17.05 4.64
CA PHE A 409 -20.29 16.66 5.43
C PHE A 409 -21.61 17.09 4.77
N GLN A 410 -21.72 18.35 4.34
CA GLN A 410 -22.92 18.87 3.69
C GLN A 410 -23.26 18.12 2.38
N THR A 411 -22.24 17.74 1.60
CA THR A 411 -22.41 17.01 0.35
C THR A 411 -23.08 15.66 0.59
N ILE A 412 -22.71 14.98 1.67
CA ILE A 412 -23.24 13.65 2.01
C ILE A 412 -24.55 13.77 2.78
N ASP A 413 -24.70 14.70 3.72
CA ASP A 413 -25.94 14.91 4.48
C ASP A 413 -27.14 15.27 3.58
N ASN A 414 -26.89 16.01 2.49
CA ASN A 414 -27.91 16.37 1.51
C ASN A 414 -28.49 15.17 0.73
N VAL A 415 -27.74 14.08 0.61
CA VAL A 415 -28.14 12.86 -0.12
C VAL A 415 -28.59 11.76 0.83
N ALA A 416 -28.02 11.74 2.04
CA ALA A 416 -28.32 10.70 3.03
C ALA A 416 -29.78 10.76 3.50
N THR A 417 -30.48 9.63 3.45
CA THR A 417 -31.86 9.47 3.87
C THR A 417 -32.02 8.45 4.99
N GLY A 418 -33.05 8.60 5.82
CA GLY A 418 -33.41 7.64 6.86
C GLY A 418 -32.29 7.41 7.89
N GLU A 419 -32.04 6.14 8.22
CA GLU A 419 -31.02 5.73 9.23
C GLU A 419 -29.60 6.10 8.80
N MET A 420 -29.31 6.20 7.50
CA MET A 420 -27.98 6.54 6.99
C MET A 420 -27.56 7.96 7.34
N ARG A 421 -28.53 8.88 7.49
CA ARG A 421 -28.26 10.25 7.92
C ARG A 421 -27.65 10.33 9.32
N LEU A 422 -28.05 9.42 10.21
CA LEU A 422 -27.48 9.32 11.57
C LEU A 422 -26.05 8.76 11.58
N LYS A 423 -25.67 8.06 10.52
CA LYS A 423 -24.35 7.39 10.38
C LYS A 423 -23.40 8.08 9.42
N VAL A 424 -23.73 9.32 8.97
CA VAL A 424 -22.90 10.07 8.01
C VAL A 424 -21.45 10.21 8.49
N ASN A 425 -21.24 10.52 9.77
CA ASN A 425 -19.88 10.65 10.31
C ASN A 425 -19.11 9.31 10.33
N ASP A 426 -19.79 8.21 10.65
CA ASP A 426 -19.17 6.88 10.62
C ASP A 426 -18.81 6.49 9.17
N LEU A 427 -19.70 6.81 8.21
CA LEU A 427 -19.47 6.59 6.78
C LEU A 427 -18.30 7.42 6.28
N LEU A 428 -18.24 8.69 6.61
CA LEU A 428 -17.14 9.55 6.25
C LEU A 428 -15.84 9.07 6.88
N GLY A 429 -15.86 8.59 8.13
CA GLY A 429 -14.72 7.98 8.80
C GLY A 429 -14.19 6.75 8.08
N ALA A 430 -15.08 5.83 7.64
CA ALA A 430 -14.71 4.62 6.90
C ALA A 430 -13.99 4.90 5.56
N PHE A 431 -14.31 6.04 4.94
CA PHE A 431 -13.64 6.53 3.72
C PHE A 431 -12.58 7.61 3.99
N MET A 432 -12.05 7.67 5.21
CA MET A 432 -10.97 8.59 5.62
C MET A 432 -11.31 10.09 5.59
N PHE A 433 -12.56 10.44 5.79
CA PHE A 433 -13.03 11.82 5.95
C PHE A 433 -13.49 12.12 7.39
N GLY A 434 -12.92 11.42 8.39
CA GLY A 434 -13.30 11.61 9.80
C GLY A 434 -12.80 12.90 10.43
N GLY A 435 -13.45 13.29 11.54
CA GLY A 435 -13.06 14.46 12.34
C GLY A 435 -13.09 15.79 11.58
N GLU A 436 -12.09 16.63 11.80
CA GLU A 436 -11.97 17.96 11.17
C GLU A 436 -11.93 17.93 9.64
N THR A 437 -11.58 16.78 9.04
CA THR A 437 -11.54 16.63 7.59
C THR A 437 -12.94 16.75 6.97
N SER A 438 -13.99 16.32 7.67
CA SER A 438 -15.37 16.39 7.18
C SER A 438 -15.89 17.81 6.97
N GLU A 439 -15.29 18.80 7.63
CA GLU A 439 -15.66 20.22 7.54
C GLU A 439 -14.95 20.95 6.39
N LYS A 440 -13.97 20.31 5.71
CA LYS A 440 -13.29 20.91 4.56
C LYS A 440 -14.25 21.09 3.39
N TYR A 441 -14.04 22.18 2.64
CA TYR A 441 -14.77 22.41 1.39
C TYR A 441 -14.29 21.46 0.28
N VAL A 442 -15.22 21.05 -0.59
CA VAL A 442 -14.92 20.17 -1.74
C VAL A 442 -13.86 20.76 -2.66
N LYS A 443 -13.80 22.09 -2.83
CA LYS A 443 -12.80 22.78 -3.65
C LYS A 443 -11.35 22.54 -3.23
N VAL A 444 -11.09 22.22 -1.95
CA VAL A 444 -9.75 22.05 -1.38
C VAL A 444 -9.26 20.60 -1.53
N LEU A 445 -10.16 19.68 -1.90
CA LEU A 445 -9.86 18.26 -2.01
C LEU A 445 -8.98 17.95 -3.23
N SER A 446 -8.06 17.01 -3.04
CA SER A 446 -7.33 16.36 -4.13
C SER A 446 -8.27 15.57 -5.06
N GLY A 447 -7.83 15.25 -6.27
CA GLY A 447 -8.62 14.46 -7.21
C GLY A 447 -9.09 13.11 -6.63
N GLY A 448 -8.20 12.40 -5.93
CA GLY A 448 -8.54 11.13 -5.27
C GLY A 448 -9.54 11.28 -4.12
N GLU A 449 -9.46 12.35 -3.34
CA GLU A 449 -10.44 12.63 -2.30
C GLU A 449 -11.81 12.98 -2.89
N ARG A 450 -11.85 13.76 -3.97
CA ARG A 450 -13.10 14.05 -4.70
C ARG A 450 -13.74 12.77 -5.26
N SER A 451 -12.96 11.87 -5.83
CA SER A 451 -13.45 10.58 -6.33
C SER A 451 -14.04 9.73 -5.21
N ARG A 452 -13.39 9.63 -4.05
CA ARG A 452 -13.92 8.94 -2.87
C ARG A 452 -15.24 9.56 -2.38
N LEU A 453 -15.32 10.89 -2.33
CA LEU A 453 -16.54 11.58 -1.92
C LEU A 453 -17.71 11.34 -2.91
N ALA A 454 -17.43 11.36 -4.20
CA ALA A 454 -18.42 11.04 -5.23
C ALA A 454 -18.91 9.59 -5.12
N MET A 455 -18.02 8.65 -4.79
CA MET A 455 -18.38 7.25 -4.53
C MET A 455 -19.33 7.12 -3.33
N ILE A 456 -19.00 7.77 -2.20
CA ILE A 456 -19.88 7.76 -1.01
C ILE A 456 -21.28 8.31 -1.37
N LYS A 457 -21.33 9.40 -2.12
CA LYS A 457 -22.58 10.00 -2.57
C LYS A 457 -23.44 9.00 -3.37
N LEU A 458 -22.82 8.31 -4.33
CA LEU A 458 -23.50 7.30 -5.16
C LEU A 458 -24.05 6.13 -4.32
N LEU A 459 -23.29 5.64 -3.34
CA LEU A 459 -23.69 4.53 -2.47
C LEU A 459 -24.90 4.87 -1.58
N LEU A 460 -25.25 6.14 -1.44
CA LEU A 460 -26.42 6.62 -0.68
C LEU A 460 -27.64 6.87 -1.55
N GLU A 461 -27.53 6.78 -2.88
CA GLU A 461 -28.64 6.94 -3.79
C GLU A 461 -29.48 5.65 -3.90
N PRO A 462 -30.82 5.72 -3.99
CA PRO A 462 -31.69 4.54 -4.12
C PRO A 462 -31.62 3.99 -5.54
N VAL A 463 -30.65 3.12 -5.81
CA VAL A 463 -30.39 2.50 -7.11
C VAL A 463 -30.59 0.99 -7.06
N ASN A 464 -30.95 0.34 -8.19
CA ASN A 464 -31.04 -1.11 -8.31
C ASN A 464 -30.16 -1.71 -9.42
N LEU A 465 -29.56 -0.85 -10.26
CA LEU A 465 -28.48 -1.19 -11.18
C LEU A 465 -27.30 -0.26 -10.91
N LEU A 466 -26.22 -0.80 -10.39
CA LEU A 466 -25.00 -0.08 -10.08
C LEU A 466 -23.97 -0.32 -11.19
N ILE A 467 -23.48 0.73 -11.82
CA ILE A 467 -22.43 0.67 -12.84
C ILE A 467 -21.21 1.43 -12.32
N LEU A 468 -20.10 0.72 -12.18
CA LEU A 468 -18.85 1.27 -11.65
C LEU A 468 -17.75 1.15 -12.69
N ASP A 469 -17.26 2.30 -13.18
CA ASP A 469 -16.16 2.38 -14.16
C ASP A 469 -14.86 2.77 -13.45
N GLU A 470 -13.94 1.81 -13.29
CA GLU A 470 -12.67 1.92 -12.56
C GLU A 470 -12.81 2.50 -11.14
N PRO A 471 -13.66 1.92 -10.27
CA PRO A 471 -13.97 2.48 -8.95
C PRO A 471 -12.78 2.39 -7.98
N THR A 472 -11.83 1.51 -8.25
CA THR A 472 -10.65 1.27 -7.39
C THR A 472 -9.52 2.27 -7.59
N ASN A 473 -9.56 3.04 -8.69
CA ASN A 473 -8.55 4.07 -8.95
C ASN A 473 -8.56 5.12 -7.84
N HIS A 474 -7.40 5.42 -7.28
CA HIS A 474 -7.19 6.37 -6.19
C HIS A 474 -7.78 5.97 -4.82
N LEU A 475 -8.32 4.76 -4.68
CA LEU A 475 -8.70 4.21 -3.38
C LEU A 475 -7.50 3.53 -2.72
N ASP A 476 -7.34 3.72 -1.42
CA ASP A 476 -6.43 2.92 -0.63
C ASP A 476 -7.02 1.52 -0.34
N MET A 477 -6.19 0.63 0.16
CA MET A 477 -6.58 -0.76 0.40
C MET A 477 -7.78 -0.88 1.35
N GLN A 478 -7.85 -0.04 2.39
CA GLN A 478 -8.97 -0.05 3.35
C GLN A 478 -10.27 0.41 2.71
N SER A 479 -10.23 1.51 1.94
CA SER A 479 -11.41 1.99 1.21
C SER A 479 -11.89 1.01 0.15
N LYS A 480 -10.97 0.28 -0.52
CA LYS A 480 -11.31 -0.81 -1.45
C LYS A 480 -12.05 -1.94 -0.75
N ASP A 481 -11.59 -2.36 0.43
CA ASP A 481 -12.24 -3.41 1.22
C ASP A 481 -13.66 -2.99 1.64
N VAL A 482 -13.83 -1.76 2.13
CA VAL A 482 -15.15 -1.21 2.49
C VAL A 482 -16.07 -1.17 1.27
N LEU A 483 -15.59 -0.73 0.11
CA LEU A 483 -16.38 -0.71 -1.13
C LEU A 483 -16.74 -2.13 -1.58
N LYS A 484 -15.81 -3.07 -1.54
CA LYS A 484 -16.03 -4.48 -1.87
C LYS A 484 -17.14 -5.09 -1.02
N GLU A 485 -17.07 -4.91 0.29
CA GLU A 485 -18.10 -5.41 1.22
C GLU A 485 -19.46 -4.71 1.00
N ALA A 486 -19.45 -3.41 0.71
CA ALA A 486 -20.68 -2.69 0.37
C ALA A 486 -21.34 -3.28 -0.88
N ILE A 487 -20.58 -3.51 -1.97
CA ILE A 487 -21.15 -4.09 -3.20
C ILE A 487 -21.58 -5.54 -2.99
N LYS A 488 -20.88 -6.32 -2.16
CA LYS A 488 -21.32 -7.68 -1.79
C LYS A 488 -22.69 -7.65 -1.09
N ALA A 489 -22.90 -6.70 -0.20
CA ALA A 489 -24.17 -6.53 0.53
C ALA A 489 -25.28 -5.89 -0.30
N PHE A 490 -24.97 -5.43 -1.53
CA PHE A 490 -25.95 -4.82 -2.43
C PHE A 490 -26.86 -5.88 -3.06
N ASP A 491 -28.16 -5.77 -2.83
CA ASP A 491 -29.18 -6.72 -3.35
C ASP A 491 -29.53 -6.48 -4.83
N GLY A 492 -29.06 -5.38 -5.43
CA GLY A 492 -29.28 -5.03 -6.84
C GLY A 492 -28.27 -5.72 -7.78
N THR A 493 -28.35 -5.34 -9.04
CA THR A 493 -27.43 -5.79 -10.09
C THR A 493 -26.23 -4.84 -10.17
N ALA A 494 -25.02 -5.37 -10.36
CA ALA A 494 -23.83 -4.54 -10.49
C ALA A 494 -23.04 -4.90 -11.77
N ILE A 495 -22.63 -3.87 -12.51
CA ILE A 495 -21.66 -3.94 -13.62
C ILE A 495 -20.41 -3.23 -13.17
N ILE A 496 -19.29 -3.94 -13.15
CA ILE A 496 -18.02 -3.43 -12.63
C ILE A 496 -16.96 -3.51 -13.73
N VAL A 497 -16.47 -2.36 -14.17
CA VAL A 497 -15.30 -2.27 -15.03
C VAL A 497 -14.10 -2.05 -14.13
N SER A 498 -13.21 -3.01 -14.01
CA SER A 498 -12.00 -2.87 -13.19
C SER A 498 -10.88 -3.79 -13.66
N HIS A 499 -9.65 -3.34 -13.44
CA HIS A 499 -8.42 -4.10 -13.66
C HIS A 499 -7.85 -4.67 -12.36
N ASP A 500 -8.48 -4.41 -11.22
CA ASP A 500 -8.08 -4.90 -9.91
C ASP A 500 -8.61 -6.32 -9.66
N ARG A 501 -7.72 -7.31 -9.82
CA ARG A 501 -8.05 -8.74 -9.71
C ARG A 501 -8.58 -9.11 -8.32
N GLU A 502 -7.98 -8.55 -7.27
CA GLU A 502 -8.35 -8.85 -5.89
C GLU A 502 -9.68 -8.21 -5.50
N PHE A 503 -9.94 -7.02 -6.02
CA PHE A 503 -11.24 -6.37 -5.84
C PHE A 503 -12.37 -7.19 -6.47
N LEU A 504 -12.16 -7.72 -7.68
CA LEU A 504 -13.16 -8.53 -8.39
C LEU A 504 -13.33 -9.93 -7.80
N ASP A 505 -12.30 -10.47 -7.12
CA ASP A 505 -12.33 -11.82 -6.56
C ASP A 505 -13.42 -12.00 -5.49
N GLY A 506 -14.24 -13.03 -5.66
CA GLY A 506 -15.39 -13.29 -4.77
C GLY A 506 -16.44 -12.18 -4.74
N LEU A 507 -16.40 -11.24 -5.70
CA LEU A 507 -17.40 -10.19 -5.87
C LEU A 507 -18.27 -10.45 -7.10
N VAL A 508 -17.70 -10.99 -8.18
CA VAL A 508 -18.39 -11.22 -9.45
C VAL A 508 -18.59 -12.69 -9.75
N ASP A 509 -19.75 -13.01 -10.35
CA ASP A 509 -20.15 -14.36 -10.71
C ASP A 509 -19.93 -14.68 -12.20
N LYS A 510 -19.75 -13.63 -13.00
CA LYS A 510 -19.53 -13.66 -14.43
C LYS A 510 -18.54 -12.61 -14.88
N VAL A 511 -17.79 -12.92 -15.91
CA VAL A 511 -16.84 -12.02 -16.55
C VAL A 511 -17.19 -11.90 -18.03
N TYR A 512 -17.34 -10.67 -18.52
CA TYR A 512 -17.44 -10.36 -19.93
C TYR A 512 -16.10 -9.84 -20.43
N GLU A 513 -15.47 -10.62 -21.31
CA GLU A 513 -14.19 -10.29 -21.93
C GLU A 513 -14.40 -9.47 -23.18
N PHE A 514 -13.77 -8.32 -23.27
CA PHE A 514 -13.68 -7.47 -24.45
C PHE A 514 -12.36 -7.73 -25.16
N ALA A 515 -12.41 -8.33 -26.35
CA ALA A 515 -11.22 -8.64 -27.14
C ALA A 515 -11.53 -8.61 -28.64
N GLY A 516 -10.74 -7.82 -29.41
CA GLY A 516 -10.85 -7.74 -30.85
C GLY A 516 -12.22 -7.32 -31.36
N GLY A 517 -12.87 -6.36 -30.67
CA GLY A 517 -14.19 -5.84 -31.04
C GLY A 517 -15.35 -6.79 -30.74
N LYS A 518 -15.13 -7.89 -30.00
CA LYS A 518 -16.16 -8.85 -29.59
C LYS A 518 -16.24 -8.93 -28.07
N VAL A 519 -17.42 -9.32 -27.58
CA VAL A 519 -17.64 -9.55 -26.15
C VAL A 519 -17.95 -11.05 -25.94
N ARG A 520 -17.19 -11.69 -25.06
CA ARG A 520 -17.36 -13.11 -24.70
C ARG A 520 -17.76 -13.24 -23.24
N GLU A 521 -18.72 -14.12 -22.97
CA GLU A 521 -19.13 -14.45 -21.60
C GLU A 521 -18.29 -15.59 -21.05
N HIS A 522 -17.72 -15.40 -19.86
CA HIS A 522 -17.04 -16.41 -19.06
C HIS A 522 -17.81 -16.59 -17.74
N LEU A 523 -18.22 -17.83 -17.48
CA LEU A 523 -18.87 -18.20 -16.22
C LEU A 523 -17.81 -18.43 -15.15
N GLY A 524 -18.03 -17.90 -13.94
CA GLY A 524 -17.11 -18.00 -12.84
C GLY A 524 -16.47 -16.66 -12.48
N GLY A 525 -15.58 -16.68 -11.48
CA GLY A 525 -14.88 -15.51 -10.98
C GLY A 525 -13.71 -15.07 -11.87
N ILE A 526 -13.06 -13.97 -11.46
CA ILE A 526 -11.93 -13.39 -12.20
C ILE A 526 -10.75 -14.38 -12.33
N TYR A 527 -10.45 -15.16 -11.31
CA TYR A 527 -9.35 -16.14 -11.37
C TYR A 527 -9.66 -17.34 -12.26
N ASP A 528 -10.94 -17.74 -12.41
CA ASP A 528 -11.34 -18.79 -13.36
C ASP A 528 -11.14 -18.30 -14.79
N TYR A 529 -11.53 -17.05 -15.08
CA TYR A 529 -11.25 -16.39 -16.35
C TYR A 529 -9.74 -16.35 -16.64
N LEU A 530 -8.91 -15.89 -15.69
CA LEU A 530 -7.46 -15.79 -15.88
C LEU A 530 -6.79 -17.16 -16.13
N ARG A 531 -7.26 -18.21 -15.47
CA ARG A 531 -6.76 -19.59 -15.72
C ARG A 531 -7.12 -20.06 -17.12
N ALA A 532 -8.35 -19.83 -17.57
CA ALA A 532 -8.81 -20.19 -18.91
C ALA A 532 -8.02 -19.43 -19.98
N HIS A 533 -7.86 -18.13 -19.82
CA HIS A 533 -7.12 -17.25 -20.74
C HIS A 533 -5.63 -17.64 -20.85
N ASN A 534 -4.95 -17.95 -19.73
CA ASN A 534 -3.57 -18.42 -19.73
C ASN A 534 -3.44 -19.79 -20.39
N ALA A 535 -4.38 -20.70 -20.23
CA ALA A 535 -4.39 -22.00 -20.89
C ALA A 535 -4.58 -21.87 -22.41
N GLU A 536 -5.45 -20.97 -22.86
CA GLU A 536 -5.65 -20.67 -24.29
C GLU A 536 -4.41 -20.04 -24.91
N SER A 537 -3.75 -19.09 -24.25
CA SER A 537 -2.54 -18.44 -24.76
C SER A 537 -1.37 -19.42 -24.86
N ILE A 538 -1.20 -20.35 -23.92
CA ILE A 538 -0.19 -21.42 -23.99
C ILE A 538 -0.51 -22.39 -25.15
N SER A 539 -1.77 -22.76 -25.32
CA SER A 539 -2.17 -23.68 -26.42
C SER A 539 -1.97 -23.01 -27.79
N GLN A 540 -2.24 -21.72 -27.94
CA GLN A 540 -1.97 -20.96 -29.17
C GLN A 540 -0.47 -20.83 -29.45
N ALA A 541 0.35 -20.58 -28.42
CA ALA A 541 1.80 -20.52 -28.56
C ALA A 541 2.39 -21.87 -29.01
N LEU A 542 1.90 -22.98 -28.46
CA LEU A 542 2.29 -24.35 -28.88
C LEU A 542 1.82 -24.68 -30.32
N ALA A 543 0.60 -24.27 -30.69
CA ALA A 543 0.08 -24.43 -32.04
C ALA A 543 0.90 -23.66 -33.09
N ASN A 544 1.31 -22.42 -32.75
CA ASN A 544 2.16 -21.61 -33.62
C ASN A 544 3.58 -22.19 -33.78
N GLN A 545 4.14 -22.80 -32.73
CA GLN A 545 5.43 -23.51 -32.82
C GLN A 545 5.33 -24.78 -33.65
N SER A 546 4.23 -25.54 -33.54
CA SER A 546 4.01 -26.75 -34.38
C SER A 546 3.72 -26.40 -35.84
N GLY A 547 3.09 -25.26 -36.12
CA GLY A 547 2.87 -24.75 -37.47
C GLY A 547 4.15 -24.32 -38.20
N MET A 548 5.17 -23.83 -37.47
CA MET A 548 6.50 -23.54 -38.05
C MET A 548 7.37 -24.78 -38.30
N ALA A 549 7.10 -25.89 -37.59
CA ALA A 549 7.84 -27.14 -37.76
C ALA A 549 7.37 -27.98 -38.97
N SER A 550 6.25 -27.64 -39.64
CA SER A 550 5.69 -28.40 -40.77
C SER A 550 6.14 -27.95 -42.16
N ALA A 551 7.09 -26.98 -42.25
CA ALA A 551 7.64 -26.51 -43.54
C ALA A 551 9.10 -26.97 -43.75
N GLY A 552 9.43 -28.26 -43.57
CA GLY A 552 10.78 -28.76 -43.85
C GLY A 552 10.95 -30.21 -43.47
N SER A 553 10.56 -31.15 -44.38
CA SER A 553 10.93 -32.55 -44.27
C SER A 553 11.41 -33.07 -45.61
N PRO A 554 12.22 -34.16 -45.66
CA PRO A 554 11.57 -35.46 -45.73
C PRO A 554 12.27 -36.63 -45.00
N SER A 555 11.40 -37.56 -44.59
CA SER A 555 11.57 -39.02 -44.50
C SER A 555 12.72 -39.66 -43.70
N GLY A 556 12.34 -40.55 -42.81
CA GLY A 556 13.17 -41.65 -42.37
C GLY A 556 12.79 -42.31 -41.05
N SER A 557 11.94 -43.36 -41.14
CA SER A 557 11.92 -44.63 -40.38
C SER A 557 11.89 -44.66 -38.84
N THR A 558 10.75 -45.16 -38.37
CA THR A 558 10.53 -46.25 -37.38
C THR A 558 11.51 -46.47 -36.24
N SER A 559 11.04 -46.35 -35.00
CA SER A 559 10.95 -47.51 -34.09
C SER A 559 10.27 -47.15 -32.76
N SER A 560 9.43 -48.08 -32.38
CA SER A 560 8.66 -48.26 -31.15
C SER A 560 9.51 -48.26 -29.86
N SER A 561 9.00 -47.75 -28.77
CA SER A 561 8.71 -48.53 -27.57
C SER A 561 8.63 -47.65 -26.32
N SER A 562 7.58 -47.83 -25.67
CA SER A 562 7.29 -48.26 -24.30
C SER A 562 7.21 -47.19 -23.23
N SER A 563 5.99 -47.17 -22.73
CA SER A 563 5.52 -46.67 -21.45
C SER A 563 6.42 -47.04 -20.26
N SER A 564 6.66 -46.10 -19.39
CA SER A 564 6.82 -46.40 -17.95
C SER A 564 6.26 -45.26 -17.09
N SER A 565 5.15 -45.57 -16.50
CA SER A 565 4.58 -44.93 -15.34
C SER A 565 5.53 -45.11 -14.15
N THR A 566 5.93 -44.05 -13.50
CA THR A 566 6.50 -44.11 -12.15
C THR A 566 5.73 -43.18 -11.24
N SER A 567 4.93 -43.80 -10.42
CA SER A 567 4.35 -43.32 -9.18
C SER A 567 5.49 -42.98 -8.22
N PHE A 568 5.51 -41.75 -7.67
CA PHE A 568 6.30 -41.47 -6.48
C PHE A 568 5.38 -41.34 -5.28
N SER A 569 5.51 -42.33 -4.44
CA SER A 569 4.98 -42.39 -3.08
C SER A 569 5.67 -41.40 -2.15
N SER A 570 4.86 -40.80 -1.31
CA SER A 570 5.23 -40.06 -0.11
C SER A 570 6.21 -40.84 0.78
N SER A 571 7.30 -40.21 1.15
CA SER A 571 8.03 -40.59 2.36
C SER A 571 8.29 -39.31 3.17
N SER A 572 7.59 -39.26 4.31
CA SER A 572 7.87 -38.43 5.44
C SER A 572 9.26 -38.77 6.00
N SER A 573 10.12 -37.78 6.12
CA SER A 573 11.24 -37.85 7.04
C SER A 573 11.33 -36.56 7.84
N SER A 574 11.03 -36.72 9.12
CA SER A 574 11.29 -35.83 10.23
C SER A 574 12.76 -35.40 10.26
N SER A 575 13.02 -34.09 10.28
CA SER A 575 14.21 -33.52 10.91
C SER A 575 13.77 -32.37 11.80
N SER A 576 13.58 -32.74 13.07
CA SER A 576 13.43 -31.83 14.20
C SER A 576 14.82 -31.41 14.69
N SER A 577 14.84 -30.21 15.27
CA SER A 577 15.83 -29.70 16.21
C SER A 577 16.94 -28.81 15.68
N SER A 578 16.71 -27.48 15.77
CA SER A 578 17.69 -26.52 16.25
C SER A 578 17.15 -25.10 16.58
N GLU A 579 15.86 -24.80 16.42
CA GLU A 579 15.33 -23.46 16.72
C GLU A 579 14.61 -23.31 18.08
N ALA A 580 14.57 -24.39 18.88
CA ALA A 580 13.85 -24.36 20.18
C ALA A 580 14.72 -23.88 21.36
N SER A 581 15.99 -23.52 21.19
CA SER A 581 16.87 -23.15 22.31
C SER A 581 16.99 -21.63 22.55
N SER A 582 16.86 -20.78 21.54
CA SER A 582 16.96 -19.32 21.74
C SER A 582 15.68 -18.71 22.31
N GLY A 583 14.51 -19.18 21.91
CA GLY A 583 13.22 -18.71 22.44
C GLY A 583 12.96 -19.12 23.89
N LYS A 584 13.53 -20.24 24.37
CA LYS A 584 13.39 -20.67 25.76
C LYS A 584 14.31 -19.91 26.73
N LEU A 585 15.47 -19.46 26.29
CA LEU A 585 16.36 -18.62 27.10
C LEU A 585 15.76 -17.22 27.29
N SER A 586 15.26 -16.59 26.26
CA SER A 586 14.57 -15.29 26.32
C SER A 586 13.31 -15.33 27.17
N TYR A 587 12.52 -16.40 27.12
CA TYR A 587 11.32 -16.57 27.95
C TYR A 587 11.66 -16.81 29.42
N ALA A 588 12.77 -17.50 29.73
CA ALA A 588 13.24 -17.72 31.10
C ALA A 588 13.75 -16.42 31.73
N GLU A 589 14.49 -15.62 30.99
CA GLU A 589 14.97 -14.30 31.42
C GLU A 589 13.82 -13.32 31.66
N HIS A 590 12.83 -13.27 30.77
CA HIS A 590 11.63 -12.44 30.93
C HIS A 590 10.79 -12.85 32.14
N LYS A 591 10.71 -14.16 32.42
CA LYS A 591 10.00 -14.69 33.61
C LYS A 591 10.74 -14.38 34.92
N GLU A 592 12.07 -14.35 34.87
CA GLU A 592 12.91 -13.96 36.02
C GLU A 592 12.84 -12.45 36.30
N GLN A 593 12.87 -11.63 35.26
CA GLN A 593 12.64 -10.19 35.39
C GLN A 593 11.25 -9.88 35.98
N GLN A 594 10.18 -10.50 35.45
CA GLN A 594 8.84 -10.32 36.01
C GLN A 594 8.74 -10.76 37.49
N LYS A 595 9.50 -11.80 37.88
CA LYS A 595 9.54 -12.25 39.26
C LYS A 595 10.25 -11.25 40.18
N LYS A 596 11.32 -10.60 39.69
CA LYS A 596 12.04 -9.52 40.39
C LYS A 596 11.17 -8.29 40.56
N ILE A 597 10.47 -7.87 39.49
CA ILE A 597 9.53 -6.74 39.51
C ILE A 597 8.41 -6.98 40.54
N ARG A 598 7.74 -8.13 40.50
CA ARG A 598 6.68 -8.44 41.46
C ARG A 598 7.16 -8.49 42.92
N LYS A 599 8.42 -8.94 43.14
CA LYS A 599 9.01 -8.93 44.49
C LYS A 599 9.27 -7.52 45.00
N ALA A 600 9.79 -6.64 44.13
CA ALA A 600 10.03 -5.25 44.47
C ALA A 600 8.71 -4.48 44.66
N GLU A 601 7.70 -4.69 43.82
CA GLU A 601 6.35 -4.11 44.00
C GLU A 601 5.71 -4.53 45.33
N LYS A 602 5.89 -5.78 45.72
CA LYS A 602 5.39 -6.26 47.01
C LYS A 602 6.10 -5.59 48.19
N ALA A 603 7.42 -5.39 48.10
CA ALA A 603 8.20 -4.71 49.12
C ALA A 603 7.79 -3.23 49.28
N VAL A 604 7.59 -2.52 48.17
CA VAL A 604 7.07 -1.14 48.18
C VAL A 604 5.70 -1.06 48.86
N LYS A 605 4.79 -2.00 48.51
CA LYS A 605 3.43 -2.03 49.07
C LYS A 605 3.42 -2.38 50.56
N GLU A 606 4.32 -3.27 51.02
CA GLU A 606 4.47 -3.57 52.45
C GLU A 606 5.00 -2.36 53.22
N CYS A 607 5.92 -1.57 52.66
CA CYS A 607 6.38 -0.34 53.23
C CYS A 607 5.28 0.73 53.31
N GLU A 608 4.47 0.88 52.25
CA GLU A 608 3.30 1.77 52.21
C GLU A 608 2.29 1.42 53.31
N THR A 609 2.01 0.14 53.54
CA THR A 609 1.07 -0.29 54.61
C THR A 609 1.63 -0.04 56.01
N LYS A 610 2.95 -0.04 56.21
CA LYS A 610 3.57 0.33 57.48
C LYS A 610 3.48 1.82 57.73
N ILE A 611 3.78 2.64 56.70
CA ILE A 611 3.66 4.11 56.77
C ILE A 611 2.23 4.49 57.12
N GLU A 612 1.23 3.87 56.51
CA GLU A 612 -0.19 4.16 56.79
C GLU A 612 -0.60 3.83 58.25
N LYS A 613 -0.05 2.74 58.83
CA LYS A 613 -0.27 2.42 60.23
C LYS A 613 0.38 3.41 61.19
N LEU A 614 1.59 3.85 60.87
CA LEU A 614 2.31 4.86 61.67
C LEU A 614 1.61 6.23 61.61
N GLU A 615 1.09 6.61 60.43
CA GLU A 615 0.32 7.84 60.23
C GLU A 615 -1.03 7.81 61.01
N THR A 616 -1.72 6.69 61.00
CA THR A 616 -2.97 6.54 61.81
C THR A 616 -2.66 6.68 63.29
N ARG A 617 -1.57 6.08 63.77
CA ARG A 617 -1.15 6.18 65.16
C ARG A 617 -0.75 7.63 65.55
N LYS A 618 -0.03 8.32 64.64
CA LYS A 618 0.31 9.73 64.79
C LYS A 618 -0.92 10.62 64.97
N ALA A 619 -1.93 10.41 64.10
CA ALA A 619 -3.19 11.15 64.17
C ALA A 619 -3.98 10.90 65.47
N GLU A 620 -3.89 9.66 66.02
CA GLU A 620 -4.47 9.37 67.34
C GLU A 620 -3.77 10.11 68.47
N ILE A 621 -2.43 10.17 68.47
CA ILE A 621 -1.64 10.87 69.48
C ILE A 621 -1.84 12.37 69.37
N ASP A 622 -1.88 12.92 68.14
CA ASP A 622 -2.18 14.35 67.90
C ASP A 622 -3.56 14.71 68.48
N ALA A 623 -4.55 13.86 68.27
CA ALA A 623 -5.92 14.07 68.85
C ALA A 623 -5.95 13.97 70.38
N LEU A 624 -5.05 13.16 70.97
CA LEU A 624 -4.91 13.05 72.41
C LEU A 624 -4.17 14.26 73.01
N LEU A 625 -3.12 14.78 72.36
CA LEU A 625 -2.37 15.94 72.78
C LEU A 625 -3.16 17.27 72.64
N MET A 626 -4.16 17.31 71.77
CA MET A 626 -5.07 18.46 71.67
C MET A 626 -6.03 18.60 72.85
N LYS A 627 -6.14 17.62 73.73
CA LYS A 627 -6.96 17.73 74.94
C LYS A 627 -6.20 18.43 76.04
N PRO A 628 -6.78 19.46 76.71
CA PRO A 628 -6.08 20.26 77.74
C PRO A 628 -5.50 19.44 78.92
N GLU A 629 -6.08 18.28 79.17
CA GLU A 629 -5.69 17.40 80.28
C GLU A 629 -4.40 16.61 79.99
N ASN A 630 -4.02 16.46 78.71
CA ASN A 630 -2.87 15.66 78.24
C ASN A 630 -1.70 16.50 77.71
N ALA A 631 -1.83 17.84 77.69
CA ALA A 631 -0.83 18.73 77.10
C ALA A 631 0.56 18.73 77.83
N THR A 632 0.63 18.20 79.05
CA THR A 632 1.85 18.08 79.89
C THR A 632 2.32 16.64 80.04
N ASN A 633 1.71 15.66 79.37
CA ASN A 633 2.07 14.26 79.52
C ASN A 633 3.36 13.94 78.71
N MET A 634 4.48 13.84 79.43
CA MET A 634 5.80 13.58 78.84
C MET A 634 5.91 12.23 78.18
N GLU A 635 5.11 11.25 78.53
CA GLU A 635 5.09 9.91 77.90
C GLU A 635 4.54 10.00 76.49
N LEU A 636 3.44 10.74 76.29
CA LEU A 636 2.82 10.94 74.96
C LEU A 636 3.73 11.76 74.04
N VAL A 637 4.49 12.72 74.57
CA VAL A 637 5.43 13.54 73.81
C VAL A 637 6.65 12.68 73.37
N THR A 638 7.14 11.79 74.21
CA THR A 638 8.23 10.87 73.87
C THR A 638 7.76 9.87 72.83
N GLU A 639 6.55 9.28 72.97
CA GLU A 639 5.97 8.37 71.98
C GLU A 639 5.78 9.07 70.60
N TYR A 640 5.36 10.32 70.61
CA TYR A 640 5.20 11.13 69.42
C TYR A 640 6.55 11.36 68.68
N THR A 641 7.61 11.68 69.43
CA THR A 641 8.94 11.93 68.87
C THR A 641 9.56 10.65 68.31
N GLU A 642 9.39 9.49 68.98
CA GLU A 642 9.83 8.20 68.47
C GLU A 642 9.06 7.76 67.20
N LEU A 643 7.76 8.07 67.18
CA LEU A 643 6.89 7.72 66.07
C LEU A 643 7.22 8.57 64.80
N MET A 644 7.55 9.85 65.01
CA MET A 644 8.05 10.72 63.92
C MET A 644 9.34 10.17 63.33
N LYS A 645 10.28 9.76 64.19
CA LYS A 645 11.56 9.25 63.77
C LYS A 645 11.40 7.92 62.94
N ARG A 646 10.54 7.02 63.37
CA ARG A 646 10.23 5.78 62.65
C ARG A 646 9.49 6.08 61.33
N LEU A 647 8.67 7.10 61.26
CA LEU A 647 7.96 7.50 60.07
C LEU A 647 8.93 8.07 59.02
N ASP A 648 9.94 8.85 59.48
CA ASP A 648 10.98 9.36 58.58
C ASP A 648 11.88 8.21 58.06
N GLU A 649 12.27 7.24 58.92
CA GLU A 649 13.05 6.05 58.53
C GLU A 649 12.28 5.17 57.49
N GLU A 650 10.98 4.94 57.69
CA GLU A 650 10.20 4.15 56.71
C GLU A 650 9.90 4.92 55.41
N ASN A 651 9.86 6.26 55.45
CA ASN A 651 9.76 7.10 54.24
C ASN A 651 11.09 7.04 53.41
N GLU A 652 12.26 7.03 54.07
CA GLU A 652 13.54 6.83 53.40
C GLU A 652 13.65 5.45 52.79
N ASN A 653 13.25 4.40 53.51
CA ASN A 653 13.19 3.03 53.00
C ASN A 653 12.26 2.91 51.80
N TRP A 654 11.10 3.53 51.85
CA TRP A 654 10.18 3.56 50.72
C TRP A 654 10.79 4.23 49.47
N MET A 655 11.52 5.32 49.65
CA MET A 655 12.20 6.02 48.58
C MET A 655 13.29 5.14 47.92
N MET A 656 14.12 4.45 48.72
CA MET A 656 15.11 3.50 48.20
C MET A 656 14.47 2.32 47.45
N LEU A 657 13.40 1.72 47.98
CA LEU A 657 12.70 0.61 47.35
C LEU A 657 11.97 1.02 46.06
N SER A 658 11.49 2.27 45.98
CA SER A 658 10.86 2.78 44.77
C SER A 658 11.87 3.10 43.66
N GLU A 659 13.08 3.58 44.02
CA GLU A 659 14.21 3.77 43.07
C GLU A 659 14.72 2.41 42.55
N GLU A 660 14.86 1.40 43.43
CA GLU A 660 15.25 0.07 43.05
C GLU A 660 14.23 -0.60 42.11
N LEU A 661 12.96 -0.37 42.35
CA LEU A 661 11.87 -0.83 41.46
C LEU A 661 11.94 -0.16 40.07
N GLU A 662 12.22 1.15 40.02
CA GLU A 662 12.40 1.88 38.76
C GLU A 662 13.64 1.39 37.97
N GLU A 663 14.74 1.12 38.65
CA GLU A 663 15.95 0.56 38.01
C GLU A 663 15.69 -0.83 37.41
N ILE A 664 14.96 -1.68 38.13
CA ILE A 664 14.62 -3.03 37.66
C ILE A 664 13.62 -2.95 36.47
N LYS A 665 12.74 -1.97 36.42
CA LYS A 665 11.81 -1.77 35.29
C LYS A 665 12.48 -1.17 34.05
N ASN A 666 13.60 -0.45 34.22
CA ASN A 666 14.34 0.21 33.15
C ASN A 666 15.52 -0.64 32.63
N SER A 667 15.88 -1.72 33.33
CA SER A 667 16.88 -2.71 32.91
C SER A 667 16.21 -3.87 32.15
#